data_8f30d2f5ee113e810feca5fd573c53ed
#
_entry.id   8f30d2f5ee113e810feca5fd573c53ed
#
_cell.length_a   1.000
_cell.length_b   1.000
_cell.length_c   1.000
_cell.angle_alpha   90.00
_cell.angle_beta   90.00
_cell.angle_gamma   90.00
#
_symmetry.space_group_name_H-M   'P 1'
#
loop_
_entity.id
_entity.type
_entity.pdbx_description
1 polymer ?
#
loop_
_entity_poly.entity_id
_entity_poly.type
_entity_poly.pdbx_seq_one_letter_code
_entity_poly.pdbx_strand_id
1 'polypeptide(L)'
;MASKTTNYGLNKHSPQDFYNVEARNENWDKIDTELKNNVDAVNARVKTAELAAEVKKVVKDGSLTASDLGAVSAADKGKAGGIAGLGADGKVPAVQLPEMNYESKGAVDTHNTSASAHNALFAAKQDKIKGKKGKYVGFTADNTVGEVDAPASGGSRITLTFATDFVGQVWTLKGGGEAYTGTVDSSKTATVSVLGINTTYTLSAALSGTTYTTEVTTKAYYTALAVTLEKFQSTITVTVDSGSTVTATLGSTVLTKTSTGTAVFTVGKAGTWAIKATKGDQTAEGTVSITASGQSKSLTLSYANVFGVVWDTSNSSTALTRLTPSTDPYGLVTKSVTTEPKPAVGTGAGSSPFDSFMPWSGMKECNLNNAGAATAWKGDSGFSRSNNFTMVFIPEFYVAAKRNGTKQYFYVSDKPKTGMTKHPGSGKYVGRYTVPGSKSGVTSTVNITRTTACSNAKKNGDKWHLYDFATYCAIIFLYVVEFADWNCQKKIGPGITNVSMHSNGDTDNMKYHTGRTNDWAGDAQNPVQYRWIENLWGNVYQWVDGFNANGTAAYYCTDPSKYADDTATGYTNIGTLPASGWIKDLTVTDNGLLIPKTSGGSETTYVPDYAYSDPDWRVLCVGGDWNEGTYAGLLSFNASTSSSGSYSNVSARLLCEA
;
A
#
# COMPACT_ATOMS: atom_id res chain seq x y z
N MET A 1 -10.24 16.69 -30.74
CA MET A 1 -8.87 16.18 -30.53
C MET A 1 -8.38 16.73 -29.19
N ALA A 2 -7.96 15.88 -28.28
CA ALA A 2 -7.42 16.32 -27.00
C ALA A 2 -6.15 17.16 -27.22
N SER A 3 -6.04 18.31 -26.55
CA SER A 3 -4.82 19.11 -26.54
C SER A 3 -3.78 18.48 -25.60
N LYS A 4 -2.51 18.88 -25.72
CA LYS A 4 -1.46 18.38 -24.85
C LYS A 4 -0.97 19.47 -23.88
N THR A 5 -0.43 19.05 -22.72
CA THR A 5 0.22 19.98 -21.78
C THR A 5 1.55 20.46 -22.35
N THR A 6 1.93 21.71 -22.04
CA THR A 6 3.11 22.35 -22.63
C THR A 6 4.41 21.67 -22.23
N ASN A 7 4.57 21.26 -20.96
CA ASN A 7 5.86 20.78 -20.44
C ASN A 7 6.04 19.26 -20.61
N TYR A 8 4.99 18.46 -20.36
CA TYR A 8 5.10 17.01 -20.30
C TYR A 8 4.34 16.27 -21.42
N GLY A 9 3.67 17.00 -22.31
CA GLY A 9 2.92 16.40 -23.42
C GLY A 9 1.76 15.49 -23.00
N LEU A 10 1.24 15.67 -21.78
CA LEU A 10 0.12 14.88 -21.26
C LEU A 10 -1.18 15.23 -22.01
N ASN A 11 -2.04 14.25 -22.19
CA ASN A 11 -3.33 14.46 -22.83
C ASN A 11 -4.25 15.31 -21.93
N LYS A 12 -4.77 16.44 -22.45
CA LYS A 12 -5.79 17.25 -21.79
C LYS A 12 -7.15 16.88 -22.34
N HIS A 13 -8.08 16.53 -21.48
CA HIS A 13 -9.46 16.22 -21.85
C HIS A 13 -10.32 17.48 -21.70
N SER A 14 -11.24 17.68 -22.61
CA SER A 14 -12.31 18.67 -22.48
C SER A 14 -13.47 18.09 -21.66
N PRO A 15 -14.34 18.92 -21.05
CA PRO A 15 -15.50 18.42 -20.32
C PRO A 15 -16.49 17.60 -21.15
N GLN A 16 -16.40 17.68 -22.51
CA GLN A 16 -17.24 16.95 -23.44
C GLN A 16 -16.57 15.69 -24.02
N ASP A 17 -15.30 15.43 -23.70
CA ASP A 17 -14.63 14.23 -24.18
C ASP A 17 -15.13 12.99 -23.41
N PHE A 18 -15.44 11.93 -24.14
CA PHE A 18 -15.72 10.64 -23.52
C PHE A 18 -14.46 10.13 -22.79
N TYR A 19 -14.67 9.45 -21.67
CA TYR A 19 -13.60 8.89 -20.88
C TYR A 19 -12.75 7.90 -21.71
N ASN A 20 -11.49 8.26 -21.97
CA ASN A 20 -10.54 7.44 -22.69
C ASN A 20 -9.49 6.87 -21.71
N VAL A 21 -9.62 5.58 -21.42
CA VAL A 21 -8.72 4.85 -20.47
C VAL A 21 -7.29 4.80 -20.99
N GLU A 22 -7.08 4.62 -22.29
CA GLU A 22 -5.76 4.51 -22.92
C GLU A 22 -4.98 5.83 -22.81
N ALA A 23 -5.63 6.96 -23.14
CA ALA A 23 -5.01 8.28 -23.01
C ALA A 23 -4.69 8.64 -21.56
N ARG A 24 -5.44 8.13 -20.60
CA ARG A 24 -5.14 8.26 -19.17
C ARG A 24 -3.96 7.41 -18.77
N ASN A 25 -3.89 6.17 -19.21
CA ASN A 25 -2.77 5.28 -18.93
C ASN A 25 -1.48 5.84 -19.54
N GLU A 26 -1.49 6.35 -20.77
CA GLU A 26 -0.35 7.06 -21.36
C GLU A 26 0.14 8.24 -20.50
N ASN A 27 -0.79 8.97 -19.87
CA ASN A 27 -0.41 10.06 -18.98
C ASN A 27 0.26 9.54 -17.71
N TRP A 28 -0.24 8.45 -17.12
CA TRP A 28 0.38 7.83 -15.95
C TRP A 28 1.77 7.28 -16.25
N ASP A 29 1.95 6.61 -17.38
CA ASP A 29 3.27 6.08 -17.80
C ASP A 29 4.31 7.20 -17.98
N LYS A 30 3.88 8.35 -18.54
CA LYS A 30 4.76 9.52 -18.68
C LYS A 30 5.11 10.14 -17.33
N ILE A 31 4.14 10.26 -16.42
CA ILE A 31 4.36 10.79 -15.07
C ILE A 31 5.32 9.87 -14.31
N ASP A 32 5.11 8.56 -14.36
CA ASP A 32 5.98 7.59 -13.67
C ASP A 32 7.42 7.65 -14.19
N THR A 33 7.59 7.73 -15.51
CA THR A 33 8.90 7.87 -16.15
C THR A 33 9.61 9.16 -15.70
N GLU A 34 8.92 10.30 -15.69
CA GLU A 34 9.50 11.57 -15.26
C GLU A 34 9.81 11.61 -13.76
N LEU A 35 8.95 11.00 -12.93
CA LEU A 35 9.22 10.87 -11.49
C LEU A 35 10.47 10.02 -11.24
N LYS A 36 10.62 8.91 -11.96
CA LYS A 36 11.81 8.08 -11.86
C LYS A 36 13.09 8.83 -12.28
N ASN A 37 13.05 9.54 -13.41
CA ASN A 37 14.17 10.34 -13.90
C ASN A 37 14.57 11.43 -12.88
N ASN A 38 13.58 12.09 -12.25
CA ASN A 38 13.83 13.09 -11.23
C ASN A 38 14.45 12.49 -9.97
N VAL A 39 13.95 11.34 -9.50
CA VAL A 39 14.53 10.62 -8.35
C VAL A 39 15.98 10.21 -8.64
N ASP A 40 16.26 9.66 -9.80
CA ASP A 40 17.61 9.24 -10.20
C ASP A 40 18.56 10.46 -10.30
N ALA A 41 18.09 11.59 -10.83
CA ALA A 41 18.85 12.84 -10.91
C ALA A 41 19.12 13.47 -9.54
N VAL A 42 18.14 13.43 -8.61
CA VAL A 42 18.31 13.90 -7.24
C VAL A 42 19.30 13.03 -6.47
N ASN A 43 19.18 11.71 -6.57
CA ASN A 43 20.09 10.76 -5.92
C ASN A 43 21.53 10.92 -6.41
N ALA A 44 21.73 11.18 -7.72
CA ALA A 44 23.05 11.45 -8.28
C ALA A 44 23.64 12.76 -7.74
N ARG A 45 22.84 13.83 -7.61
CA ARG A 45 23.25 15.13 -7.06
C ARG A 45 23.54 15.05 -5.56
N VAL A 46 22.72 14.34 -4.79
CA VAL A 46 22.92 14.16 -3.35
C VAL A 46 24.23 13.44 -3.09
N LYS A 47 24.47 12.29 -3.74
CA LYS A 47 25.73 11.55 -3.60
C LYS A 47 26.96 12.38 -3.94
N THR A 48 26.90 13.19 -5.00
CA THR A 48 28.03 14.04 -5.41
C THR A 48 28.26 15.19 -4.44
N ALA A 49 27.18 15.82 -3.95
CA ALA A 49 27.25 16.93 -3.00
C ALA A 49 27.73 16.47 -1.61
N GLU A 50 27.23 15.34 -1.11
CA GLU A 50 27.64 14.75 0.17
C GLU A 50 29.11 14.34 0.14
N LEU A 51 29.55 13.68 -0.91
CA LEU A 51 30.94 13.28 -1.08
C LEU A 51 31.88 14.50 -1.17
N ALA A 52 31.49 15.54 -1.91
CA ALA A 52 32.27 16.76 -2.05
C ALA A 52 32.33 17.55 -0.73
N ALA A 53 31.27 17.55 0.05
CA ALA A 53 31.21 18.20 1.37
C ALA A 53 32.09 17.45 2.40
N GLU A 54 32.02 16.13 2.41
CA GLU A 54 32.78 15.29 3.32
C GLU A 54 34.27 15.33 3.00
N VAL A 55 34.65 15.24 1.72
CA VAL A 55 36.05 15.41 1.28
C VAL A 55 36.61 16.79 1.68
N LYS A 56 35.83 17.88 1.50
CA LYS A 56 36.27 19.22 1.91
C LYS A 56 36.43 19.34 3.42
N LYS A 57 35.61 18.73 4.21
CA LYS A 57 35.68 18.74 5.69
C LYS A 57 36.93 18.03 6.18
N VAL A 58 37.17 16.82 5.65
CA VAL A 58 38.28 15.96 6.03
C VAL A 58 39.64 16.54 5.60
N VAL A 59 39.71 17.19 4.44
CA VAL A 59 40.93 17.89 3.97
C VAL A 59 41.18 19.16 4.78
N LYS A 60 40.12 19.83 5.27
CA LYS A 60 40.22 21.08 6.02
C LYS A 60 40.69 20.89 7.48
N ASP A 61 40.32 19.79 8.10
CA ASP A 61 40.70 19.51 9.51
C ASP A 61 42.03 18.72 9.65
N GLY A 62 42.72 18.44 8.52
CA GLY A 62 44.05 17.81 8.53
C GLY A 62 44.05 16.35 8.92
N SER A 63 42.87 15.70 8.98
CA SER A 63 42.74 14.30 9.39
C SER A 63 43.10 13.28 8.29
N LEU A 64 43.24 13.73 7.02
CA LEU A 64 43.72 12.92 5.88
C LEU A 64 44.87 13.60 5.16
N THR A 65 45.92 12.85 4.87
CA THR A 65 47.02 13.29 4.02
C THR A 65 46.68 13.03 2.55
N ALA A 66 47.39 13.70 1.62
CA ALA A 66 47.28 13.43 0.18
C ALA A 66 47.54 11.95 -0.17
N SER A 67 48.36 11.26 0.64
CA SER A 67 48.65 9.82 0.51
C SER A 67 47.46 8.95 0.84
N ASP A 68 46.64 9.33 1.81
CA ASP A 68 45.46 8.58 2.26
C ASP A 68 44.34 8.59 1.23
N LEU A 69 44.34 9.60 0.36
CA LEU A 69 43.41 9.74 -0.77
C LEU A 69 43.94 9.14 -2.07
N GLY A 70 45.08 8.43 -2.02
CA GLY A 70 45.75 7.92 -3.22
C GLY A 70 46.35 9.03 -4.11
N ALA A 71 46.42 10.25 -3.60
CA ALA A 71 47.03 11.37 -4.28
C ALA A 71 48.55 11.33 -4.08
N VAL A 72 49.31 11.41 -5.16
CA VAL A 72 50.78 11.39 -5.11
C VAL A 72 51.29 12.72 -4.60
N SER A 73 52.21 12.69 -3.61
CA SER A 73 52.75 13.90 -3.02
C SER A 73 53.57 14.69 -4.07
N ALA A 74 53.62 16.00 -3.87
CA ALA A 74 54.49 16.84 -4.72
C ALA A 74 55.96 16.44 -4.63
N ALA A 75 56.37 15.75 -3.57
CA ALA A 75 57.74 15.25 -3.36
C ALA A 75 58.05 14.01 -4.21
N ASP A 76 57.05 13.30 -4.74
CA ASP A 76 57.21 12.11 -5.56
C ASP A 76 57.17 12.43 -7.07
N LYS A 77 56.99 13.70 -7.43
CA LYS A 77 57.05 14.16 -8.80
C LYS A 77 58.48 14.05 -9.37
N GLY A 78 58.66 13.30 -10.41
CA GLY A 78 59.95 13.17 -11.12
C GLY A 78 60.95 12.23 -10.48
N LYS A 79 60.59 11.45 -9.45
CA LYS A 79 61.46 10.43 -8.83
C LYS A 79 61.22 9.04 -9.40
N ALA A 80 62.20 8.17 -9.27
CA ALA A 80 62.06 6.75 -9.63
C ALA A 80 60.97 6.09 -8.81
N GLY A 81 59.95 5.51 -9.45
CA GLY A 81 58.76 4.91 -8.79
C GLY A 81 57.62 5.90 -8.49
N GLY A 82 57.80 7.20 -8.72
CA GLY A 82 56.75 8.24 -8.62
C GLY A 82 56.06 8.54 -9.95
N ILE A 83 55.32 9.64 -10.05
CA ILE A 83 54.71 10.08 -11.29
C ILE A 83 55.64 11.01 -12.10
N ALA A 84 55.61 10.87 -13.41
CA ALA A 84 56.35 11.75 -14.30
C ALA A 84 55.80 13.19 -14.28
N GLY A 85 56.65 14.17 -14.05
CA GLY A 85 56.27 15.59 -14.16
C GLY A 85 56.25 16.05 -15.63
N LEU A 86 55.33 16.92 -16.00
CA LEU A 86 55.32 17.55 -17.30
C LEU A 86 56.38 18.67 -17.37
N GLY A 87 57.11 18.76 -18.48
CA GLY A 87 57.97 19.89 -18.79
C GLY A 87 57.18 21.16 -19.13
N ALA A 88 57.90 22.28 -19.35
CA ALA A 88 57.27 23.55 -19.69
C ALA A 88 56.47 23.51 -21.02
N ASP A 89 56.74 22.54 -21.87
CA ASP A 89 56.04 22.25 -23.12
C ASP A 89 54.82 21.33 -22.96
N GLY A 90 54.46 20.98 -21.73
CA GLY A 90 53.30 20.11 -21.40
C GLY A 90 53.54 18.63 -21.67
N LYS A 91 54.79 18.22 -21.93
CA LYS A 91 55.20 16.83 -22.21
C LYS A 91 56.02 16.25 -21.07
N VAL A 92 56.02 14.93 -20.95
CA VAL A 92 56.90 14.23 -20.02
C VAL A 92 58.34 14.32 -20.57
N PRO A 93 59.34 14.87 -19.82
CA PRO A 93 60.73 14.92 -20.27
C PRO A 93 61.25 13.54 -20.60
N ALA A 94 62.04 13.44 -21.66
CA ALA A 94 62.56 12.16 -22.17
C ALA A 94 63.39 11.40 -21.11
N VAL A 95 64.00 12.09 -20.17
CA VAL A 95 64.74 11.50 -19.02
C VAL A 95 63.85 10.76 -18.02
N GLN A 96 62.57 11.00 -18.04
CA GLN A 96 61.56 10.37 -17.13
C GLN A 96 60.78 9.23 -17.84
N LEU A 97 61.06 9.01 -19.13
CA LEU A 97 60.51 7.87 -19.87
C LEU A 97 61.42 6.65 -19.67
N PRO A 98 60.88 5.43 -19.51
CA PRO A 98 61.69 4.25 -19.55
C PRO A 98 62.39 4.19 -20.93
N GLU A 99 63.64 3.74 -20.96
CA GLU A 99 64.32 3.45 -22.21
C GLU A 99 63.49 2.41 -22.99
N MET A 100 62.63 2.90 -23.84
CA MET A 100 62.02 2.07 -24.87
C MET A 100 62.89 2.21 -26.10
N ASN A 101 63.37 1.11 -26.62
CA ASN A 101 64.06 1.05 -27.93
C ASN A 101 63.02 1.43 -28.98
N TYR A 102 62.78 2.72 -29.14
CA TYR A 102 62.07 3.23 -30.29
C TYR A 102 63.12 3.28 -31.47
N GLU A 103 62.76 2.62 -32.54
CA GLU A 103 63.49 2.88 -33.79
C GLU A 103 63.44 4.38 -34.09
N SER A 104 64.56 4.94 -34.51
CA SER A 104 64.60 6.35 -34.90
C SER A 104 63.54 6.60 -36.00
N LYS A 105 63.07 7.81 -36.13
CA LYS A 105 62.07 8.16 -37.14
C LYS A 105 62.50 7.72 -38.56
N GLY A 106 63.75 7.78 -38.84
CA GLY A 106 64.29 7.30 -40.12
C GLY A 106 64.24 5.78 -40.30
N ALA A 107 64.41 5.00 -39.20
CA ALA A 107 64.24 3.55 -39.22
C ALA A 107 62.80 3.14 -39.44
N VAL A 108 61.85 3.87 -38.81
CA VAL A 108 60.37 3.67 -38.97
C VAL A 108 59.98 4.02 -40.43
N ASP A 109 60.48 5.13 -40.98
CA ASP A 109 60.14 5.53 -42.29
C ASP A 109 60.75 4.54 -43.32
N THR A 110 61.97 4.02 -43.09
CA THR A 110 62.60 2.97 -43.90
C THR A 110 61.82 1.64 -43.77
N HIS A 111 61.37 1.29 -42.59
CA HIS A 111 60.52 0.11 -42.35
C HIS A 111 59.23 0.22 -43.15
N ASN A 112 58.53 1.36 -43.05
CA ASN A 112 57.21 1.56 -43.69
C ASN A 112 57.34 1.61 -45.25
N THR A 113 58.49 1.94 -45.81
CA THR A 113 58.72 1.98 -47.25
C THR A 113 59.36 0.72 -47.78
N SER A 114 59.86 -0.19 -46.96
CA SER A 114 60.47 -1.45 -47.33
C SER A 114 59.47 -2.56 -47.55
N ALA A 115 59.28 -2.95 -48.79
CA ALA A 115 58.42 -4.10 -49.13
C ALA A 115 58.91 -5.41 -48.50
N SER A 116 60.15 -5.55 -48.07
CA SER A 116 60.72 -6.75 -47.45
C SER A 116 60.42 -6.80 -45.91
N ALA A 117 60.38 -5.64 -45.26
CA ALA A 117 60.09 -5.59 -43.81
C ALA A 117 58.67 -6.12 -43.44
N HIS A 118 57.70 -5.80 -44.25
CA HIS A 118 56.38 -6.33 -44.13
C HIS A 118 56.23 -7.79 -44.53
N ASN A 119 56.97 -8.22 -45.58
CA ASN A 119 56.91 -9.60 -46.06
C ASN A 119 57.38 -10.61 -44.99
N ALA A 120 58.46 -10.31 -44.25
CA ALA A 120 58.93 -11.18 -43.16
C ALA A 120 57.95 -11.29 -42.01
N LEU A 121 57.32 -10.17 -41.65
CA LEU A 121 56.29 -10.15 -40.56
C LEU A 121 55.00 -10.85 -40.98
N PHE A 122 54.56 -10.66 -42.22
CA PHE A 122 53.41 -11.36 -42.78
C PHE A 122 53.69 -12.86 -42.98
N ALA A 123 54.87 -13.25 -43.44
CA ALA A 123 55.23 -14.66 -43.54
C ALA A 123 55.23 -15.35 -42.15
N ALA A 124 55.84 -14.71 -41.16
CA ALA A 124 55.83 -15.25 -39.78
C ALA A 124 54.45 -15.35 -39.17
N LYS A 125 53.52 -14.47 -39.54
CA LYS A 125 52.10 -14.53 -39.12
C LYS A 125 51.31 -15.54 -39.96
N GLN A 126 51.58 -15.63 -41.28
CA GLN A 126 50.93 -16.65 -42.12
C GLN A 126 51.35 -18.08 -41.76
N ASP A 127 52.60 -18.29 -41.32
CA ASP A 127 52.99 -19.60 -40.81
C ASP A 127 52.33 -20.06 -39.58
N LYS A 128 51.79 -19.11 -38.75
CA LYS A 128 50.95 -19.40 -37.59
C LYS A 128 49.50 -19.66 -37.96
N ILE A 129 49.07 -19.35 -39.19
CA ILE A 129 47.69 -19.49 -39.67
C ILE A 129 47.61 -20.63 -40.71
N LYS A 130 48.46 -21.65 -40.62
CA LYS A 130 48.40 -22.80 -41.53
C LYS A 130 47.26 -23.72 -41.09
N GLY A 131 46.19 -23.74 -41.86
CA GLY A 131 45.11 -24.70 -41.73
C GLY A 131 45.32 -25.90 -42.65
N LYS A 132 44.81 -27.07 -42.31
CA LYS A 132 44.76 -28.22 -43.20
C LYS A 132 43.75 -27.99 -44.32
N LYS A 133 44.02 -28.56 -45.49
CA LYS A 133 43.09 -28.48 -46.63
C LYS A 133 41.70 -28.97 -46.18
N GLY A 134 40.67 -28.11 -46.32
CA GLY A 134 39.31 -28.41 -45.89
C GLY A 134 38.94 -27.93 -44.51
N LYS A 135 39.85 -27.22 -43.80
CA LYS A 135 39.57 -26.53 -42.55
C LYS A 135 39.50 -25.02 -42.73
N TYR A 136 38.74 -24.33 -41.89
CA TYR A 136 38.67 -22.88 -41.82
C TYR A 136 39.56 -22.38 -40.69
N VAL A 137 40.01 -21.14 -40.81
CA VAL A 137 40.73 -20.44 -39.75
C VAL A 137 39.75 -19.54 -39.04
N GLY A 138 39.57 -19.73 -37.74
CA GLY A 138 38.66 -18.99 -36.92
C GLY A 138 39.20 -18.76 -35.50
N PHE A 139 38.45 -18.04 -34.69
CA PHE A 139 38.78 -17.87 -33.28
C PHE A 139 38.26 -19.07 -32.47
N THR A 140 39.15 -19.66 -31.68
CA THR A 140 38.79 -20.69 -30.69
C THR A 140 38.25 -20.00 -29.41
N ALA A 141 37.77 -20.77 -28.46
CA ALA A 141 37.07 -20.24 -27.26
C ALA A 141 37.90 -19.23 -26.44
N ASP A 142 39.22 -19.19 -26.62
CA ASP A 142 40.20 -18.37 -25.87
C ASP A 142 40.78 -17.22 -26.70
N ASN A 143 40.10 -16.77 -27.72
CA ASN A 143 40.55 -15.72 -28.66
C ASN A 143 41.86 -16.02 -29.40
N THR A 144 42.32 -17.26 -29.37
CA THR A 144 43.43 -17.70 -30.21
C THR A 144 42.94 -18.06 -31.61
N VAL A 145 43.73 -17.68 -32.64
CA VAL A 145 43.44 -18.09 -34.02
C VAL A 145 43.90 -19.52 -34.24
N GLY A 146 42.97 -20.38 -34.64
CA GLY A 146 43.22 -21.79 -34.81
C GLY A 146 42.34 -22.44 -35.90
N GLU A 147 42.57 -23.72 -36.15
CA GLU A 147 41.73 -24.49 -37.07
C GLU A 147 40.35 -24.70 -36.41
N VAL A 148 39.29 -24.32 -37.07
CA VAL A 148 37.92 -24.63 -36.73
C VAL A 148 37.31 -25.48 -37.82
N ASP A 149 36.43 -26.40 -37.47
CA ASP A 149 35.65 -27.12 -38.46
C ASP A 149 34.86 -26.14 -39.32
N ALA A 150 34.83 -26.39 -40.62
CA ALA A 150 33.94 -25.62 -41.48
C ALA A 150 32.55 -25.67 -40.87
N PRO A 151 31.85 -24.55 -40.70
CA PRO A 151 30.44 -24.62 -40.49
C PRO A 151 29.87 -25.47 -41.61
N ALA A 152 29.15 -26.53 -41.27
CA ALA A 152 28.57 -27.42 -42.27
C ALA A 152 27.88 -26.56 -43.32
N SER A 153 28.28 -26.67 -44.56
CA SER A 153 28.01 -25.78 -45.70
C SER A 153 26.77 -24.90 -45.51
N GLY A 154 26.98 -23.66 -45.11
CA GLY A 154 26.00 -22.59 -45.24
C GLY A 154 24.98 -22.42 -44.08
N GLY A 155 25.40 -22.11 -42.85
CA GLY A 155 24.45 -21.62 -41.85
C GLY A 155 24.77 -21.97 -40.41
N SER A 156 24.05 -21.33 -39.46
CA SER A 156 24.07 -21.72 -38.05
C SER A 156 23.33 -23.04 -37.87
N ARG A 157 23.95 -23.95 -37.11
CA ARG A 157 23.34 -25.24 -36.78
C ARG A 157 22.55 -25.13 -35.49
N ILE A 158 21.22 -25.30 -35.58
CA ILE A 158 20.36 -25.28 -34.40
C ILE A 158 19.97 -26.74 -34.06
N THR A 159 20.33 -27.17 -32.86
CA THR A 159 19.83 -28.42 -32.27
C THR A 159 18.55 -28.15 -31.56
N LEU A 160 17.46 -28.75 -31.98
CA LEU A 160 16.13 -28.69 -31.39
C LEU A 160 16.00 -29.87 -30.41
N THR A 161 15.58 -29.62 -29.21
CA THR A 161 15.26 -30.64 -28.21
C THR A 161 13.79 -30.51 -27.81
N PHE A 162 13.11 -31.62 -27.61
CA PHE A 162 11.69 -31.65 -27.31
C PHE A 162 11.42 -32.43 -26.02
N ALA A 163 10.49 -31.97 -25.20
CA ALA A 163 9.97 -32.78 -24.10
C ALA A 163 9.28 -34.04 -24.64
N THR A 164 9.21 -35.06 -23.79
CA THR A 164 8.67 -36.38 -24.17
C THR A 164 7.21 -36.31 -24.68
N ASP A 165 6.44 -35.36 -24.19
CA ASP A 165 5.04 -35.16 -24.59
C ASP A 165 4.88 -34.84 -26.09
N PHE A 166 5.93 -34.33 -26.74
CA PHE A 166 5.88 -33.93 -28.14
C PHE A 166 6.25 -35.07 -29.12
N VAL A 167 6.61 -36.27 -28.65
CA VAL A 167 6.89 -37.41 -29.55
C VAL A 167 5.68 -37.71 -30.45
N GLY A 168 5.90 -37.78 -31.73
CA GLY A 168 4.86 -37.95 -32.76
C GLY A 168 4.22 -36.63 -33.23
N GLN A 169 4.52 -35.49 -32.62
CA GLN A 169 3.98 -34.19 -33.04
C GLN A 169 4.83 -33.56 -34.14
N VAL A 170 4.17 -32.79 -35.00
CA VAL A 170 4.85 -32.01 -36.03
C VAL A 170 5.38 -30.71 -35.38
N TRP A 171 6.67 -30.46 -35.60
CA TRP A 171 7.30 -29.20 -35.21
C TRP A 171 7.54 -28.30 -36.42
N THR A 172 7.61 -26.99 -36.18
CA THR A 172 7.97 -25.99 -37.18
C THR A 172 8.95 -25.01 -36.57
N LEU A 173 10.06 -24.70 -37.27
CA LEU A 173 11.00 -23.65 -36.95
C LEU A 173 10.91 -22.57 -38.03
N LYS A 174 10.57 -21.32 -37.67
CA LYS A 174 10.38 -20.20 -38.63
C LYS A 174 11.13 -18.96 -38.19
N GLY A 175 11.79 -18.29 -39.12
CA GLY A 175 12.46 -17.00 -38.91
C GLY A 175 13.17 -16.55 -40.16
N GLY A 176 13.39 -15.23 -40.35
CA GLY A 176 14.15 -14.67 -41.47
C GLY A 176 13.66 -15.06 -42.87
N GLY A 177 12.37 -15.36 -43.01
CA GLY A 177 11.84 -15.86 -44.28
C GLY A 177 12.03 -17.37 -44.52
N GLU A 178 12.70 -18.07 -43.60
CA GLU A 178 12.92 -19.52 -43.65
C GLU A 178 11.89 -20.27 -42.81
N ALA A 179 11.52 -21.47 -43.25
CA ALA A 179 10.62 -22.37 -42.53
C ALA A 179 11.07 -23.82 -42.68
N TYR A 180 11.21 -24.49 -41.54
CA TYR A 180 11.61 -25.89 -41.45
C TYR A 180 10.54 -26.64 -40.66
N THR A 181 10.29 -27.89 -41.01
CA THR A 181 9.31 -28.72 -40.34
C THR A 181 9.78 -30.16 -40.26
N GLY A 182 9.30 -30.90 -39.30
CA GLY A 182 9.58 -32.31 -39.11
C GLY A 182 8.66 -32.89 -38.04
N THR A 183 8.83 -34.17 -37.77
CA THR A 183 8.09 -34.87 -36.70
C THR A 183 9.07 -35.20 -35.57
N VAL A 184 8.65 -35.03 -34.33
CA VAL A 184 9.45 -35.39 -33.15
C VAL A 184 9.46 -36.91 -33.04
N ASP A 185 10.63 -37.51 -33.19
CA ASP A 185 10.83 -38.95 -33.04
C ASP A 185 11.18 -39.35 -31.58
N SER A 186 11.48 -40.64 -31.38
CA SER A 186 11.85 -41.16 -30.07
C SER A 186 13.16 -40.60 -29.51
N SER A 187 14.05 -40.04 -30.38
CA SER A 187 15.28 -39.36 -29.93
C SER A 187 14.99 -37.99 -29.27
N LYS A 188 13.84 -37.42 -29.58
CA LYS A 188 13.38 -36.11 -29.11
C LYS A 188 14.33 -34.97 -29.53
N THR A 189 15.09 -35.16 -30.59
CA THR A 189 16.03 -34.16 -31.10
C THR A 189 15.92 -34.05 -32.62
N ALA A 190 16.15 -32.84 -33.13
CA ALA A 190 16.30 -32.61 -34.54
C ALA A 190 17.41 -31.56 -34.73
N THR A 191 18.04 -31.54 -35.91
CA THR A 191 19.07 -30.52 -36.23
C THR A 191 18.70 -29.83 -37.53
N VAL A 192 18.74 -28.52 -37.51
CA VAL A 192 18.42 -27.67 -38.64
C VAL A 192 19.60 -26.73 -38.89
N SER A 193 20.02 -26.54 -40.17
CA SER A 193 20.95 -25.49 -40.55
C SER A 193 20.20 -24.30 -41.13
N VAL A 194 20.38 -23.11 -40.53
CA VAL A 194 19.67 -21.87 -40.88
C VAL A 194 20.65 -20.84 -41.39
N LEU A 195 20.26 -20.02 -42.38
CA LEU A 195 21.13 -19.05 -43.03
C LEU A 195 21.05 -17.66 -42.38
N GLY A 196 19.96 -17.34 -41.67
CA GLY A 196 19.80 -16.04 -41.02
C GLY A 196 20.88 -15.79 -39.96
N ILE A 197 21.47 -14.59 -39.96
CA ILE A 197 22.35 -14.06 -38.91
C ILE A 197 21.63 -12.96 -38.15
N ASN A 198 21.86 -12.83 -36.84
CA ASN A 198 21.10 -11.93 -35.96
C ASN A 198 19.59 -12.10 -36.15
N THR A 199 19.14 -13.32 -36.45
CA THR A 199 17.75 -13.62 -36.79
C THR A 199 17.12 -14.48 -35.68
N THR A 200 15.96 -14.07 -35.23
CA THR A 200 15.20 -14.88 -34.29
C THR A 200 14.35 -15.90 -35.02
N TYR A 201 14.50 -17.16 -34.64
CA TYR A 201 13.70 -18.28 -35.10
C TYR A 201 12.77 -18.74 -33.99
N THR A 202 11.49 -18.90 -34.29
CA THR A 202 10.48 -19.45 -33.39
C THR A 202 10.28 -20.94 -33.70
N LEU A 203 10.60 -21.79 -32.71
CA LEU A 203 10.27 -23.22 -32.74
C LEU A 203 8.86 -23.40 -32.17
N SER A 204 8.02 -24.13 -32.87
CA SER A 204 6.65 -24.42 -32.43
C SER A 204 6.27 -25.87 -32.66
N ALA A 205 5.42 -26.43 -31.79
CA ALA A 205 4.71 -27.69 -31.98
C ALA A 205 3.37 -27.66 -31.24
N ALA A 206 2.37 -28.34 -31.80
CA ALA A 206 1.06 -28.45 -31.18
C ALA A 206 0.95 -29.73 -30.37
N LEU A 207 0.32 -29.65 -29.18
CA LEU A 207 -0.03 -30.79 -28.35
C LEU A 207 -1.46 -30.58 -27.84
N SER A 208 -2.34 -31.56 -28.17
CA SER A 208 -3.76 -31.52 -27.80
C SER A 208 -4.44 -30.17 -28.15
N GLY A 209 -4.20 -29.66 -29.35
CA GLY A 209 -4.78 -28.39 -29.83
C GLY A 209 -4.12 -27.09 -29.29
N THR A 210 -3.14 -27.21 -28.40
CA THR A 210 -2.38 -26.04 -27.89
C THR A 210 -1.03 -25.99 -28.58
N THR A 211 -0.68 -24.83 -29.16
CA THR A 211 0.65 -24.59 -29.76
C THR A 211 1.60 -24.07 -28.68
N TYR A 212 2.71 -24.75 -28.52
CA TYR A 212 3.83 -24.34 -27.65
C TYR A 212 4.93 -23.75 -28.52
N THR A 213 5.59 -22.70 -28.04
CA THR A 213 6.62 -21.98 -28.77
C THR A 213 7.83 -21.67 -27.88
N THR A 214 8.99 -21.64 -28.47
CA THR A 214 10.22 -21.11 -27.87
C THR A 214 11.05 -20.44 -28.97
N GLU A 215 12.01 -19.59 -28.61
CA GLU A 215 12.78 -18.82 -29.58
C GLU A 215 14.28 -19.05 -29.40
N VAL A 216 15.01 -18.95 -30.51
CA VAL A 216 16.46 -18.93 -30.55
C VAL A 216 16.93 -17.89 -31.55
N THR A 217 17.87 -17.02 -31.13
CA THR A 217 18.42 -15.97 -31.99
C THR A 217 19.80 -16.37 -32.43
N THR A 218 20.04 -16.38 -33.75
CA THR A 218 21.36 -16.60 -34.35
C THR A 218 22.27 -15.41 -34.10
N LYS A 219 23.57 -15.66 -34.06
CA LYS A 219 24.62 -14.62 -33.90
C LYS A 219 24.96 -13.95 -35.23
N ALA A 220 25.79 -12.91 -35.17
CA ALA A 220 26.33 -12.22 -36.37
C ALA A 220 27.24 -13.13 -37.20
N TYR A 221 27.51 -14.33 -36.74
CA TYR A 221 28.34 -15.34 -37.43
C TYR A 221 27.72 -16.72 -37.23
N TYR A 222 27.97 -17.64 -38.14
CA TYR A 222 27.43 -18.99 -38.06
C TYR A 222 28.01 -19.75 -36.86
N THR A 223 27.15 -20.39 -36.11
CA THR A 223 27.54 -21.14 -34.89
C THR A 223 26.53 -22.26 -34.58
N ALA A 224 26.94 -23.19 -33.73
CA ALA A 224 26.02 -24.15 -33.13
C ALA A 224 25.20 -23.51 -32.02
N LEU A 225 23.91 -23.73 -32.06
CA LEU A 225 22.94 -23.28 -31.07
C LEU A 225 22.07 -24.45 -30.63
N ALA A 226 21.45 -24.34 -29.48
CA ALA A 226 20.48 -25.29 -29.00
C ALA A 226 19.21 -24.55 -28.49
N VAL A 227 18.06 -25.15 -28.72
CA VAL A 227 16.79 -24.68 -28.21
C VAL A 227 15.93 -25.84 -27.77
N THR A 228 15.29 -25.73 -26.63
CA THR A 228 14.40 -26.76 -26.08
C THR A 228 12.96 -26.28 -26.11
N LEU A 229 12.06 -27.10 -26.67
CA LEU A 229 10.61 -26.87 -26.59
C LEU A 229 10.03 -27.76 -25.48
N GLU A 230 9.54 -27.11 -24.47
CA GLU A 230 8.92 -27.78 -23.33
C GLU A 230 7.45 -27.40 -23.23
N LYS A 231 6.68 -28.31 -22.64
CA LYS A 231 5.30 -28.00 -22.27
C LYS A 231 5.31 -27.06 -21.09
N PHE A 232 4.85 -25.82 -21.30
CA PHE A 232 4.67 -24.93 -20.19
C PHE A 232 3.63 -25.52 -19.24
N GLN A 233 4.00 -25.75 -17.98
CA GLN A 233 3.09 -26.27 -16.96
C GLN A 233 3.50 -25.71 -15.61
N SER A 234 2.56 -25.01 -14.96
CA SER A 234 2.72 -24.50 -13.59
C SER A 234 1.42 -24.75 -12.81
N THR A 235 1.49 -24.61 -11.51
CA THR A 235 0.35 -24.88 -10.63
C THR A 235 -0.04 -23.62 -9.85
N ILE A 236 -1.35 -23.33 -9.82
CA ILE A 236 -1.94 -22.32 -8.94
C ILE A 236 -2.86 -23.04 -7.95
N THR A 237 -2.58 -22.90 -6.65
CA THR A 237 -3.42 -23.43 -5.58
C THR A 237 -4.19 -22.28 -4.94
N VAL A 238 -5.50 -22.31 -5.02
CA VAL A 238 -6.39 -21.32 -4.42
C VAL A 238 -7.05 -21.92 -3.19
N THR A 239 -6.75 -21.38 -2.01
CA THR A 239 -7.43 -21.73 -0.76
C THR A 239 -8.62 -20.79 -0.58
N VAL A 240 -9.82 -21.36 -0.47
CA VAL A 240 -11.08 -20.63 -0.26
C VAL A 240 -12.13 -21.61 0.27
N ASP A 241 -13.19 -21.10 0.88
CA ASP A 241 -14.27 -21.90 1.44
C ASP A 241 -14.72 -23.05 0.52
N SER A 242 -14.97 -24.22 1.09
CA SER A 242 -15.54 -25.37 0.38
C SER A 242 -16.89 -25.02 -0.26
N GLY A 243 -17.14 -25.56 -1.44
CA GLY A 243 -18.32 -25.27 -2.24
C GLY A 243 -18.26 -23.98 -3.06
N SER A 244 -17.12 -23.25 -3.02
CA SER A 244 -16.93 -22.09 -3.88
C SER A 244 -16.61 -22.51 -5.32
N THR A 245 -17.21 -21.84 -6.30
CA THR A 245 -16.77 -21.92 -7.70
C THR A 245 -15.60 -20.97 -7.89
N VAL A 246 -14.44 -21.49 -8.28
CA VAL A 246 -13.21 -20.72 -8.50
C VAL A 246 -12.89 -20.69 -10.00
N THR A 247 -12.65 -19.52 -10.54
CA THR A 247 -12.15 -19.30 -11.90
C THR A 247 -10.76 -18.72 -11.89
N ALA A 248 -9.89 -19.21 -12.79
CA ALA A 248 -8.57 -18.64 -13.07
C ALA A 248 -8.56 -18.20 -14.54
N THR A 249 -8.33 -16.90 -14.80
CA THR A 249 -8.47 -16.28 -16.13
C THR A 249 -7.18 -15.62 -16.56
N LEU A 250 -6.74 -15.89 -17.80
CA LEU A 250 -5.65 -15.18 -18.47
C LEU A 250 -6.03 -14.93 -19.93
N GLY A 251 -6.31 -13.67 -20.29
CA GLY A 251 -6.86 -13.32 -21.60
C GLY A 251 -8.16 -14.08 -21.89
N SER A 252 -8.24 -14.81 -22.98
CA SER A 252 -9.39 -15.66 -23.32
C SER A 252 -9.41 -17.04 -22.63
N THR A 253 -8.36 -17.41 -21.90
CA THR A 253 -8.28 -18.70 -21.20
C THR A 253 -8.98 -18.59 -19.85
N VAL A 254 -10.02 -19.41 -19.63
CA VAL A 254 -10.76 -19.50 -18.37
C VAL A 254 -10.75 -20.93 -17.88
N LEU A 255 -10.24 -21.17 -16.70
CA LEU A 255 -10.26 -22.46 -16.01
C LEU A 255 -11.20 -22.36 -14.82
N THR A 256 -12.07 -23.35 -14.62
CA THR A 256 -13.07 -23.35 -13.53
C THR A 256 -12.95 -24.61 -12.70
N LYS A 257 -13.02 -24.47 -11.37
CA LYS A 257 -13.08 -25.58 -10.41
C LYS A 257 -13.97 -25.24 -9.23
N THR A 258 -14.55 -26.28 -8.62
CA THR A 258 -15.21 -26.15 -7.31
C THR A 258 -14.21 -26.46 -6.22
N SER A 259 -14.13 -25.58 -5.21
CA SER A 259 -13.24 -25.74 -4.06
C SER A 259 -13.79 -26.78 -3.07
N THR A 260 -12.92 -27.64 -2.56
CA THR A 260 -13.15 -28.51 -1.40
C THR A 260 -12.40 -28.01 -0.15
N GLY A 261 -12.17 -26.68 -0.06
CA GLY A 261 -11.21 -25.99 0.80
C GLY A 261 -10.04 -25.45 -0.01
N THR A 262 -9.69 -26.14 -1.11
CA THR A 262 -8.72 -25.71 -2.11
C THR A 262 -9.21 -26.00 -3.52
N ALA A 263 -8.79 -25.19 -4.49
CA ALA A 263 -8.92 -25.42 -5.93
C ALA A 263 -7.54 -25.34 -6.56
N VAL A 264 -7.10 -26.42 -7.22
CA VAL A 264 -5.75 -26.51 -7.82
C VAL A 264 -5.87 -26.44 -9.34
N PHE A 265 -5.25 -25.45 -9.97
CA PHE A 265 -5.23 -25.26 -11.42
C PHE A 265 -3.86 -25.60 -11.97
N THR A 266 -3.85 -26.41 -13.03
CA THR A 266 -2.67 -26.55 -13.89
C THR A 266 -2.80 -25.54 -15.02
N VAL A 267 -1.83 -24.62 -15.15
CA VAL A 267 -1.84 -23.54 -16.14
C VAL A 267 -0.72 -23.75 -17.17
N GLY A 268 -1.07 -23.53 -18.44
CA GLY A 268 -0.19 -23.78 -19.58
C GLY A 268 0.45 -22.53 -20.18
N LYS A 269 0.40 -21.39 -19.48
CA LYS A 269 0.96 -20.12 -19.98
C LYS A 269 1.48 -19.27 -18.83
N ALA A 270 2.57 -18.52 -19.08
CA ALA A 270 3.03 -17.44 -18.22
C ALA A 270 2.05 -16.26 -18.29
N GLY A 271 1.98 -15.50 -17.22
CA GLY A 271 1.17 -14.29 -17.12
C GLY A 271 0.60 -14.09 -15.73
N THR A 272 -0.09 -12.97 -15.52
CA THR A 272 -0.82 -12.68 -14.29
C THR A 272 -2.25 -13.18 -14.44
N TRP A 273 -2.55 -14.26 -13.75
CA TRP A 273 -3.87 -14.89 -13.74
C TRP A 273 -4.79 -14.16 -12.77
N ALA A 274 -5.93 -13.71 -13.27
CA ALA A 274 -7.01 -13.19 -12.43
C ALA A 274 -7.78 -14.38 -11.82
N ILE A 275 -7.89 -14.40 -10.51
CA ILE A 275 -8.57 -15.46 -9.75
C ILE A 275 -9.83 -14.89 -9.14
N LYS A 276 -10.96 -15.54 -9.39
CA LYS A 276 -12.26 -15.17 -8.82
C LYS A 276 -12.90 -16.38 -8.19
N ALA A 277 -13.34 -16.24 -6.94
CA ALA A 277 -14.14 -17.24 -6.25
C ALA A 277 -15.55 -16.69 -5.99
N THR A 278 -16.58 -17.53 -6.19
CA THR A 278 -17.98 -17.18 -5.92
C THR A 278 -18.65 -18.26 -5.10
N LYS A 279 -19.52 -17.86 -4.16
CA LYS A 279 -20.33 -18.78 -3.34
C LYS A 279 -21.65 -18.08 -3.01
N GLY A 280 -22.75 -18.49 -3.65
CA GLY A 280 -23.98 -17.70 -3.66
C GLY A 280 -23.68 -16.29 -4.22
N ASP A 281 -24.13 -15.26 -3.52
CA ASP A 281 -23.92 -13.86 -3.89
C ASP A 281 -22.56 -13.28 -3.42
N GLN A 282 -21.72 -14.10 -2.79
CA GLN A 282 -20.41 -13.66 -2.31
C GLN A 282 -19.34 -13.84 -3.38
N THR A 283 -18.45 -12.88 -3.50
CA THR A 283 -17.32 -12.89 -4.42
C THR A 283 -16.04 -12.51 -3.68
N ALA A 284 -14.94 -13.20 -4.03
CA ALA A 284 -13.59 -12.84 -3.60
C ALA A 284 -12.65 -12.93 -4.80
N GLU A 285 -11.75 -11.97 -4.96
CA GLU A 285 -10.88 -11.84 -6.14
C GLU A 285 -9.43 -11.62 -5.71
N GLY A 286 -8.51 -11.98 -6.59
CA GLY A 286 -7.09 -11.78 -6.42
C GLY A 286 -6.33 -12.14 -7.69
N THR A 287 -5.02 -12.01 -7.69
CA THR A 287 -4.17 -12.33 -8.84
C THR A 287 -3.00 -13.22 -8.46
N VAL A 288 -2.55 -14.04 -9.42
CA VAL A 288 -1.35 -14.87 -9.27
C VAL A 288 -0.48 -14.73 -10.52
N SER A 289 0.77 -14.32 -10.35
CA SER A 289 1.72 -14.21 -11.46
C SER A 289 2.54 -15.47 -11.60
N ILE A 290 2.51 -16.06 -12.78
CA ILE A 290 3.33 -17.20 -13.22
C ILE A 290 4.29 -16.66 -14.28
N THR A 291 5.58 -16.72 -14.02
CA THR A 291 6.63 -16.15 -14.88
C THR A 291 7.44 -17.20 -15.63
N ALA A 292 7.42 -18.46 -15.15
CA ALA A 292 8.15 -19.58 -15.76
C ALA A 292 7.40 -20.89 -15.59
N SER A 293 7.72 -21.89 -16.39
CA SER A 293 7.25 -23.27 -16.24
C SER A 293 7.76 -23.89 -14.93
N GLY A 294 7.03 -24.82 -14.37
CA GLY A 294 7.39 -25.54 -13.14
C GLY A 294 7.10 -24.78 -11.84
N GLN A 295 6.55 -23.59 -11.90
CA GLN A 295 6.20 -22.82 -10.69
C GLN A 295 4.95 -23.39 -10.00
N SER A 296 4.98 -23.37 -8.66
CA SER A 296 3.81 -23.58 -7.81
C SER A 296 3.58 -22.32 -6.99
N LYS A 297 2.40 -21.72 -7.14
CA LYS A 297 2.00 -20.50 -6.44
C LYS A 297 0.70 -20.73 -5.70
N SER A 298 0.55 -20.07 -4.56
CA SER A 298 -0.66 -20.17 -3.73
C SER A 298 -1.29 -18.80 -3.54
N LEU A 299 -2.63 -18.78 -3.46
CA LEU A 299 -3.44 -17.61 -3.15
C LEU A 299 -4.53 -18.04 -2.15
N THR A 300 -4.69 -17.28 -1.08
CA THR A 300 -5.83 -17.44 -0.17
C THR A 300 -6.85 -16.36 -0.44
N LEU A 301 -8.08 -16.75 -0.70
CA LEU A 301 -9.23 -15.86 -0.85
C LEU A 301 -10.17 -16.05 0.32
N SER A 302 -10.80 -14.98 0.77
CA SER A 302 -11.85 -15.03 1.78
C SER A 302 -12.93 -14.01 1.47
N TYR A 303 -14.17 -14.39 1.70
CA TYR A 303 -15.32 -13.51 1.48
C TYR A 303 -15.38 -12.39 2.52
N ALA A 304 -16.09 -11.33 2.19
CA ALA A 304 -16.35 -10.24 3.12
C ALA A 304 -17.22 -10.72 4.29
N ASN A 305 -16.85 -10.37 5.52
CA ASN A 305 -17.70 -10.53 6.68
C ASN A 305 -18.52 -9.24 6.84
N VAL A 306 -19.81 -9.31 6.57
CA VAL A 306 -20.72 -8.19 6.69
C VAL A 306 -21.70 -8.44 7.80
N PHE A 307 -21.73 -7.52 8.75
CA PHE A 307 -22.66 -7.46 9.87
C PHE A 307 -23.60 -6.29 9.68
N GLY A 308 -24.84 -6.43 10.15
CA GLY A 308 -25.82 -5.37 10.05
C GLY A 308 -26.76 -5.32 11.24
N VAL A 309 -27.26 -4.11 11.51
CA VAL A 309 -28.31 -3.85 12.48
C VAL A 309 -29.36 -2.91 11.88
N VAL A 310 -30.57 -2.99 12.33
CA VAL A 310 -31.67 -2.09 11.98
C VAL A 310 -32.24 -1.41 13.22
N TRP A 311 -32.38 -0.10 13.14
CA TRP A 311 -33.04 0.75 14.11
C TRP A 311 -34.40 1.17 13.57
N ASP A 312 -35.46 0.93 14.35
CA ASP A 312 -36.81 1.38 14.01
C ASP A 312 -37.14 2.65 14.80
N THR A 313 -37.11 3.80 14.16
CA THR A 313 -37.34 5.12 14.73
C THR A 313 -38.84 5.37 15.12
N SER A 314 -39.76 4.46 14.77
CA SER A 314 -41.12 4.49 15.26
C SER A 314 -41.25 3.95 16.71
N ASN A 315 -40.24 3.22 17.17
CA ASN A 315 -40.13 2.68 18.50
C ASN A 315 -39.18 3.54 19.34
N SER A 316 -39.57 3.86 20.57
CA SER A 316 -38.71 4.65 21.46
C SER A 316 -37.57 3.87 22.11
N SER A 317 -37.42 2.57 21.83
CA SER A 317 -36.32 1.75 22.34
C SER A 317 -34.97 2.26 21.86
N THR A 318 -33.97 2.17 22.73
CA THR A 318 -32.55 2.40 22.36
C THR A 318 -31.93 1.22 21.62
N ALA A 319 -32.53 0.02 21.71
CA ALA A 319 -32.03 -1.20 21.12
C ALA A 319 -32.31 -1.27 19.63
N LEU A 320 -31.33 -1.78 18.89
CA LEU A 320 -31.42 -2.13 17.47
C LEU A 320 -31.60 -3.66 17.33
N THR A 321 -32.14 -4.07 16.20
CA THR A 321 -32.26 -5.50 15.88
C THR A 321 -31.08 -5.93 14.98
N ARG A 322 -30.39 -7.02 15.36
CA ARG A 322 -29.35 -7.63 14.55
C ARG A 322 -29.94 -8.27 13.31
N LEU A 323 -29.30 -8.03 12.17
CA LEU A 323 -29.70 -8.64 10.92
C LEU A 323 -28.97 -9.99 10.71
N THR A 324 -29.67 -10.86 10.01
CA THR A 324 -29.11 -12.13 9.49
C THR A 324 -29.17 -12.10 7.97
N PRO A 325 -28.48 -12.99 7.26
CA PRO A 325 -28.60 -13.08 5.79
C PRO A 325 -30.06 -13.26 5.31
N SER A 326 -30.93 -13.90 6.13
CA SER A 326 -32.35 -14.12 5.80
C SER A 326 -33.25 -12.96 6.16
N THR A 327 -32.86 -12.08 7.08
CA THR A 327 -33.69 -10.93 7.54
C THR A 327 -33.23 -9.60 6.97
N ASP A 328 -32.08 -9.57 6.29
CA ASP A 328 -31.55 -8.38 5.63
C ASP A 328 -32.26 -8.11 4.30
N PRO A 329 -33.03 -7.01 4.17
CA PRO A 329 -33.79 -6.73 2.95
C PRO A 329 -32.89 -6.28 1.78
N TYR A 330 -31.62 -5.98 2.02
CA TYR A 330 -30.66 -5.50 1.01
C TYR A 330 -29.64 -6.56 0.59
N GLY A 331 -29.65 -7.75 1.21
CA GLY A 331 -28.75 -8.86 0.88
C GLY A 331 -27.27 -8.58 1.15
N LEU A 332 -26.95 -7.63 2.01
CA LEU A 332 -25.57 -7.26 2.33
C LEU A 332 -24.95 -8.15 3.39
N VAL A 333 -25.74 -8.55 4.42
CA VAL A 333 -25.26 -9.32 5.56
C VAL A 333 -24.80 -10.71 5.14
N THR A 334 -23.61 -11.09 5.58
CA THR A 334 -23.01 -12.42 5.32
C THR A 334 -22.73 -13.20 6.61
N LYS A 335 -22.77 -12.54 7.75
CA LYS A 335 -22.52 -13.11 9.07
C LYS A 335 -23.60 -12.72 10.07
N SER A 336 -24.01 -13.66 10.88
CA SER A 336 -24.93 -13.45 12.00
C SER A 336 -24.18 -13.54 13.32
N VAL A 337 -24.59 -12.74 14.28
CA VAL A 337 -24.13 -12.79 15.67
C VAL A 337 -25.36 -12.93 16.57
N THR A 338 -25.35 -13.93 17.42
CA THR A 338 -26.46 -14.24 18.35
C THR A 338 -26.09 -13.96 19.81
N THR A 339 -24.79 -13.83 20.09
CA THR A 339 -24.27 -13.56 21.43
C THR A 339 -24.06 -12.06 21.61
N GLU A 340 -24.46 -11.49 22.73
CA GLU A 340 -24.24 -10.09 23.05
C GLU A 340 -22.82 -9.87 23.62
N PRO A 341 -22.19 -8.72 23.32
CA PRO A 341 -20.95 -8.32 23.97
C PRO A 341 -21.15 -8.19 25.50
N LYS A 342 -20.14 -8.61 26.24
CA LYS A 342 -20.05 -8.48 27.70
C LYS A 342 -18.84 -7.62 28.06
N PRO A 343 -19.04 -6.31 28.32
CA PRO A 343 -17.96 -5.44 28.77
C PRO A 343 -17.35 -5.93 30.08
N ALA A 344 -16.05 -5.72 30.24
CA ALA A 344 -15.35 -6.03 31.48
C ALA A 344 -15.69 -5.02 32.59
N VAL A 345 -15.54 -5.45 33.82
CA VAL A 345 -15.54 -4.59 35.02
C VAL A 345 -14.19 -4.75 35.69
N GLY A 346 -13.47 -3.64 35.86
CA GLY A 346 -12.11 -3.62 36.39
C GLY A 346 -11.17 -4.52 35.65
N THR A 347 -10.46 -5.40 36.34
CA THR A 347 -9.54 -6.38 35.79
C THR A 347 -10.23 -7.69 35.37
N GLY A 348 -11.54 -7.74 35.44
CA GLY A 348 -12.36 -8.90 35.07
C GLY A 348 -12.32 -9.23 33.60
N ALA A 349 -12.86 -10.40 33.26
CA ALA A 349 -12.96 -10.81 31.86
C ALA A 349 -14.14 -10.13 31.17
N GLY A 350 -13.94 -9.72 29.94
CA GLY A 350 -14.98 -9.36 28.98
C GLY A 350 -15.02 -10.33 27.82
N SER A 351 -16.00 -10.21 26.95
CA SER A 351 -16.08 -10.96 25.70
C SER A 351 -16.94 -10.24 24.68
N SER A 352 -16.59 -10.37 23.40
CA SER A 352 -17.43 -9.92 22.29
C SER A 352 -17.34 -10.93 21.15
N PRO A 353 -18.44 -11.29 20.51
CA PRO A 353 -18.40 -12.13 19.32
C PRO A 353 -17.64 -11.46 18.17
N PHE A 354 -17.44 -10.14 18.23
CA PHE A 354 -16.68 -9.38 17.25
C PHE A 354 -15.16 -9.40 17.47
N ASP A 355 -14.67 -10.00 18.55
CA ASP A 355 -13.23 -10.09 18.86
C ASP A 355 -12.44 -10.95 17.85
N SER A 356 -13.13 -11.79 17.09
CA SER A 356 -12.57 -12.61 16.03
C SER A 356 -12.72 -12.02 14.62
N PHE A 357 -13.40 -10.88 14.46
CA PHE A 357 -13.72 -10.29 13.15
C PHE A 357 -13.10 -8.91 12.98
N MET A 358 -12.50 -8.68 11.81
CA MET A 358 -12.15 -7.34 11.39
C MET A 358 -13.43 -6.53 11.11
N PRO A 359 -13.42 -5.21 11.36
CA PRO A 359 -12.31 -4.39 11.83
C PRO A 359 -12.05 -4.43 13.34
N TRP A 360 -12.99 -4.92 14.15
CA TRP A 360 -12.93 -4.89 15.64
C TRP A 360 -11.70 -5.61 16.20
N SER A 361 -11.36 -6.80 15.69
CA SER A 361 -10.17 -7.56 16.12
C SER A 361 -8.85 -6.87 15.78
N GLY A 362 -8.88 -5.97 14.81
CA GLY A 362 -7.72 -5.19 14.38
C GLY A 362 -7.54 -3.87 15.14
N MET A 363 -8.50 -3.46 15.97
CA MET A 363 -8.34 -2.28 16.84
C MET A 363 -7.36 -2.61 17.97
N LYS A 364 -6.13 -2.13 17.84
CA LYS A 364 -5.01 -2.44 18.74
C LYS A 364 -4.29 -1.18 19.18
N GLU A 365 -3.78 -1.21 20.43
CA GLU A 365 -2.94 -0.15 20.95
C GLU A 365 -1.52 -0.23 20.36
N CYS A 366 -0.92 0.94 20.09
CA CYS A 366 0.47 1.07 19.69
C CYS A 366 1.05 2.39 20.16
N ASN A 367 2.38 2.50 20.15
CA ASN A 367 3.08 3.77 20.22
C ASN A 367 3.47 4.20 18.81
N LEU A 368 3.31 5.47 18.50
CA LEU A 368 3.80 6.07 17.25
C LEU A 368 4.99 6.98 17.50
N ASN A 369 5.78 7.23 16.47
CA ASN A 369 6.74 8.34 16.42
C ASN A 369 6.11 9.58 15.74
N ASN A 370 6.84 10.69 15.69
CA ASN A 370 6.38 11.93 15.06
C ASN A 370 6.07 11.77 13.55
N ALA A 371 6.72 10.82 12.87
CA ALA A 371 6.42 10.53 11.46
C ALA A 371 5.12 9.71 11.27
N GLY A 372 4.43 9.36 12.36
CA GLY A 372 3.21 8.55 12.32
C GLY A 372 3.46 7.05 12.13
N ALA A 373 4.69 6.58 12.25
CA ALA A 373 5.00 5.15 12.16
C ALA A 373 4.89 4.47 13.52
N ALA A 374 4.29 3.27 13.54
CA ALA A 374 4.21 2.46 14.74
C ALA A 374 5.61 1.97 15.15
N THR A 375 5.98 2.25 16.40
CA THR A 375 7.26 1.85 16.99
C THR A 375 7.15 0.61 17.86
N ALA A 376 5.99 0.40 18.46
CA ALA A 376 5.69 -0.79 19.26
C ALA A 376 4.17 -1.01 19.32
N TRP A 377 3.73 -2.24 19.25
CA TRP A 377 2.34 -2.65 19.48
C TRP A 377 2.16 -3.17 20.90
N LYS A 378 0.96 -3.14 21.42
CA LYS A 378 0.65 -3.74 22.72
C LYS A 378 1.03 -5.23 22.72
N GLY A 379 1.87 -5.60 23.66
CA GLY A 379 2.49 -6.93 23.77
C GLY A 379 3.96 -6.95 23.38
N ASP A 380 4.46 -5.96 22.67
CA ASP A 380 5.88 -5.81 22.37
C ASP A 380 6.63 -5.25 23.60
N SER A 381 7.89 -5.61 23.77
CA SER A 381 8.73 -5.17 24.91
C SER A 381 8.96 -3.64 24.94
N GLY A 382 8.81 -2.96 23.80
CA GLY A 382 8.96 -1.49 23.70
C GLY A 382 7.67 -0.71 23.92
N PHE A 383 6.53 -1.37 24.07
CA PHE A 383 5.24 -0.69 24.25
C PHE A 383 5.11 -0.11 25.66
N SER A 384 4.72 1.15 25.75
CA SER A 384 4.39 1.79 27.02
C SER A 384 3.28 2.83 26.88
N ARG A 385 2.29 2.77 27.73
CA ARG A 385 1.22 3.78 27.79
C ARG A 385 1.66 5.13 28.35
N SER A 386 2.81 5.19 29.03
CA SER A 386 3.44 6.45 29.47
C SER A 386 4.20 7.18 28.38
N ASN A 387 4.44 6.52 27.24
CA ASN A 387 5.04 7.15 26.09
C ASN A 387 4.06 8.12 25.41
N ASN A 388 4.58 9.19 24.80
CA ASN A 388 3.79 10.02 23.90
C ASN A 388 3.24 9.17 22.74
N PHE A 389 2.09 9.60 22.21
CA PHE A 389 1.44 8.97 21.06
C PHE A 389 1.08 7.51 21.30
N THR A 390 0.51 7.22 22.47
CA THR A 390 -0.21 5.96 22.68
C THR A 390 -1.54 6.04 21.95
N MET A 391 -1.63 5.33 20.86
CA MET A 391 -2.72 5.40 19.90
C MET A 391 -3.45 4.06 19.80
N VAL A 392 -4.65 4.08 19.23
CA VAL A 392 -5.41 2.91 18.83
C VAL A 392 -5.60 2.94 17.32
N PHE A 393 -5.17 1.90 16.65
CA PHE A 393 -5.39 1.76 15.21
C PHE A 393 -6.84 1.35 14.93
N ILE A 394 -7.53 2.08 14.07
CA ILE A 394 -8.84 1.72 13.51
C ILE A 394 -8.58 1.17 12.10
N PRO A 395 -8.74 -0.15 11.88
CA PRO A 395 -8.52 -0.74 10.56
C PRO A 395 -9.43 -0.14 9.49
N GLU A 396 -9.03 -0.30 8.24
CA GLU A 396 -9.90 0.02 7.10
C GLU A 396 -11.14 -0.88 7.13
N PHE A 397 -12.31 -0.29 6.94
CA PHE A 397 -13.57 -1.00 6.83
C PHE A 397 -14.55 -0.28 5.90
N TYR A 398 -15.58 -1.00 5.48
CA TYR A 398 -16.58 -0.54 4.53
C TYR A 398 -17.95 -0.52 5.16
N VAL A 399 -18.76 0.44 4.76
CA VAL A 399 -20.09 0.66 5.32
C VAL A 399 -21.16 0.82 4.25
N ALA A 400 -22.37 0.54 4.61
CA ALA A 400 -23.57 1.04 3.96
C ALA A 400 -24.55 1.53 5.01
N ALA A 401 -25.25 2.61 4.71
CA ALA A 401 -26.42 3.08 5.46
C ALA A 401 -27.61 3.11 4.51
N LYS A 402 -28.74 2.55 4.96
CA LYS A 402 -29.97 2.51 4.16
C LYS A 402 -31.13 2.95 5.02
N ARG A 403 -32.06 3.68 4.43
CA ARG A 403 -33.31 4.05 5.12
C ARG A 403 -34.52 3.58 4.33
N ASN A 404 -35.48 2.98 5.00
CA ASN A 404 -36.76 2.58 4.44
C ASN A 404 -37.87 2.93 5.45
N GLY A 405 -38.59 4.02 5.22
CA GLY A 405 -39.54 4.56 6.13
C GLY A 405 -38.93 4.92 7.48
N THR A 406 -39.42 4.29 8.56
CA THR A 406 -38.93 4.49 9.93
C THR A 406 -37.68 3.66 10.23
N LYS A 407 -37.28 2.73 9.34
CA LYS A 407 -36.17 1.82 9.59
C LYS A 407 -34.85 2.36 9.00
N GLN A 408 -33.88 2.51 9.88
CA GLN A 408 -32.51 2.88 9.51
C GLN A 408 -31.60 1.66 9.68
N TYR A 409 -30.87 1.30 8.61
CA TYR A 409 -30.00 0.14 8.53
C TYR A 409 -28.56 0.58 8.55
N PHE A 410 -27.72 -0.13 9.31
CA PHE A 410 -26.28 0.12 9.44
C PHE A 410 -25.54 -1.17 9.15
N TYR A 411 -24.56 -1.11 8.23
CA TYR A 411 -23.76 -2.26 7.82
C TYR A 411 -22.28 -1.96 7.95
N VAL A 412 -21.51 -2.93 8.44
CA VAL A 412 -20.05 -2.90 8.51
C VAL A 412 -19.47 -4.14 7.83
N SER A 413 -18.50 -3.95 6.96
CA SER A 413 -17.76 -5.01 6.27
C SER A 413 -16.25 -4.85 6.46
N ASP A 414 -15.55 -5.97 6.64
CA ASP A 414 -14.08 -6.02 6.71
C ASP A 414 -13.39 -5.88 5.34
N LYS A 415 -14.16 -5.93 4.25
CA LYS A 415 -13.65 -5.88 2.86
C LYS A 415 -14.60 -5.13 1.93
N PRO A 416 -14.11 -4.68 0.78
CA PRO A 416 -14.97 -4.12 -0.26
C PRO A 416 -16.09 -5.10 -0.63
N LYS A 417 -17.31 -4.59 -0.74
CA LYS A 417 -18.48 -5.31 -1.24
C LYS A 417 -19.34 -4.37 -2.07
N THR A 418 -19.94 -4.87 -3.13
CA THR A 418 -20.88 -4.10 -3.96
C THR A 418 -21.98 -3.49 -3.08
N GLY A 419 -22.25 -2.20 -3.24
CA GLY A 419 -23.23 -1.45 -2.43
C GLY A 419 -22.71 -0.95 -1.09
N MET A 420 -21.41 -1.14 -0.80
CA MET A 420 -20.74 -0.60 0.38
C MET A 420 -19.54 0.28 -0.05
N THR A 421 -19.25 1.29 0.74
CA THR A 421 -18.14 2.23 0.50
C THR A 421 -17.17 2.21 1.69
N LYS A 422 -15.88 2.50 1.42
CA LYS A 422 -14.90 2.66 2.50
C LYS A 422 -15.34 3.80 3.42
N HIS A 423 -15.34 3.54 4.74
CA HIS A 423 -15.64 4.58 5.72
C HIS A 423 -14.49 5.60 5.77
N PRO A 424 -14.76 6.93 5.63
CA PRO A 424 -13.70 7.94 5.54
C PRO A 424 -12.88 8.12 6.83
N GLY A 425 -13.40 7.69 7.98
CA GLY A 425 -12.71 7.71 9.27
C GLY A 425 -11.97 6.41 9.61
N SER A 426 -11.85 5.47 8.65
CA SER A 426 -11.13 4.21 8.85
C SER A 426 -9.69 4.28 8.33
N GLY A 427 -8.83 3.34 8.75
CA GLY A 427 -7.42 3.31 8.37
C GLY A 427 -6.59 4.39 9.07
N LYS A 428 -6.92 4.74 10.32
CA LYS A 428 -6.29 5.83 11.07
C LYS A 428 -5.91 5.41 12.48
N TYR A 429 -5.02 6.18 13.09
CA TYR A 429 -4.66 6.04 14.50
C TYR A 429 -5.33 7.14 15.32
N VAL A 430 -6.18 6.77 16.27
CA VAL A 430 -6.82 7.69 17.21
C VAL A 430 -6.13 7.62 18.57
N GLY A 431 -5.95 8.74 19.25
CA GLY A 431 -5.37 8.79 20.58
C GLY A 431 -6.12 7.88 21.55
N ARG A 432 -5.40 7.00 22.26
CA ARG A 432 -6.00 6.26 23.38
C ARG A 432 -6.55 7.22 24.44
N TYR A 433 -5.82 8.28 24.70
CA TYR A 433 -6.09 9.32 25.68
C TYR A 433 -6.25 10.69 25.03
N THR A 434 -6.76 11.63 25.82
CA THR A 434 -6.78 13.04 25.45
C THR A 434 -5.39 13.66 25.50
N VAL A 435 -5.25 14.87 24.94
CA VAL A 435 -3.98 15.63 25.01
C VAL A 435 -3.66 16.06 26.46
N PRO A 436 -2.37 16.23 26.83
CA PRO A 436 -1.21 16.34 25.95
C PRO A 436 -0.61 14.97 25.59
N GLY A 437 -0.22 14.85 24.32
CA GLY A 437 0.61 13.73 23.82
C GLY A 437 -0.04 12.36 23.79
N SER A 438 -1.35 12.23 24.12
CA SER A 438 -2.06 10.93 24.20
C SER A 438 -1.26 9.91 25.02
N LYS A 439 -1.09 10.16 26.31
CA LYS A 439 -0.35 9.28 27.22
C LYS A 439 -1.02 9.17 28.60
N SER A 440 -0.73 8.08 29.28
CA SER A 440 -1.16 7.79 30.64
C SER A 440 -0.51 8.71 31.67
N GLY A 441 -1.18 8.91 32.81
CA GLY A 441 -0.68 9.61 33.98
C GLY A 441 -0.62 11.13 33.87
N VAL A 442 -1.25 11.72 32.86
CA VAL A 442 -1.27 13.19 32.66
C VAL A 442 -2.71 13.71 32.70
N THR A 443 -2.88 14.92 33.24
CA THR A 443 -4.16 15.62 33.24
C THR A 443 -4.44 16.14 31.81
N SER A 444 -5.69 16.00 31.37
CA SER A 444 -6.13 16.54 30.09
C SER A 444 -5.90 18.03 29.98
N THR A 445 -5.33 18.49 28.86
CA THR A 445 -5.23 19.91 28.58
C THR A 445 -6.60 20.48 28.28
N VAL A 446 -7.10 21.30 29.15
CA VAL A 446 -8.35 22.05 28.98
C VAL A 446 -8.06 23.56 28.86
N ASN A 447 -9.07 24.40 28.76
CA ASN A 447 -8.93 25.83 28.52
C ASN A 447 -8.10 26.12 27.24
N ILE A 448 -8.35 25.35 26.20
CA ILE A 448 -7.69 25.46 24.90
C ILE A 448 -8.75 25.61 23.79
N THR A 449 -8.55 26.58 22.91
CA THR A 449 -9.44 26.76 21.75
C THR A 449 -9.25 25.63 20.75
N ARG A 450 -10.26 25.34 19.91
CA ARG A 450 -10.10 24.35 18.82
C ARG A 450 -8.94 24.71 17.90
N THR A 451 -8.84 25.95 17.48
CA THR A 451 -7.74 26.47 16.63
C THR A 451 -6.36 26.18 17.21
N THR A 452 -6.19 26.44 18.53
CA THR A 452 -4.91 26.17 19.21
C THR A 452 -4.63 24.68 19.30
N ALA A 453 -5.65 23.87 19.60
CA ALA A 453 -5.52 22.41 19.67
C ALA A 453 -5.12 21.82 18.30
N CYS A 454 -5.75 22.27 17.19
CA CYS A 454 -5.39 21.90 15.83
C CYS A 454 -3.95 22.26 15.50
N SER A 455 -3.53 23.49 15.84
CA SER A 455 -2.15 23.95 15.61
C SER A 455 -1.14 23.12 16.39
N ASN A 456 -1.46 22.74 17.64
CA ASN A 456 -0.60 21.90 18.46
C ASN A 456 -0.51 20.47 17.93
N ALA A 457 -1.60 19.90 17.41
CA ALA A 457 -1.59 18.58 16.80
C ALA A 457 -0.66 18.53 15.56
N LYS A 458 -0.76 19.54 14.68
CA LYS A 458 0.08 19.66 13.47
C LYS A 458 1.57 19.82 13.75
N LYS A 459 1.97 20.33 14.92
CA LYS A 459 3.40 20.41 15.33
C LYS A 459 4.05 19.03 15.49
N ASN A 460 3.28 17.95 15.63
CA ASN A 460 3.83 16.62 15.74
C ASN A 460 4.29 16.06 14.39
N GLY A 461 3.81 16.60 13.26
CA GLY A 461 4.16 16.19 11.89
C GLY A 461 2.97 16.30 10.94
N ASP A 462 3.24 16.13 9.64
CA ASP A 462 2.25 16.38 8.56
C ASP A 462 1.04 15.42 8.61
N LYS A 463 1.21 14.23 9.18
CA LYS A 463 0.14 13.23 9.33
C LYS A 463 -0.75 13.49 10.56
N TRP A 464 -0.42 14.45 11.40
CA TRP A 464 -1.07 14.68 12.69
C TRP A 464 -2.10 15.79 12.62
N HIS A 465 -3.28 15.51 13.16
CA HIS A 465 -4.35 16.48 13.37
C HIS A 465 -5.22 16.08 14.57
N LEU A 466 -6.29 16.80 14.84
CA LEU A 466 -7.23 16.39 15.88
C LEU A 466 -8.13 15.25 15.43
N TYR A 467 -8.71 14.56 16.38
CA TYR A 467 -9.85 13.67 16.23
C TYR A 467 -10.89 14.31 15.29
N ASP A 468 -11.14 13.71 14.15
CA ASP A 468 -11.99 14.29 13.13
C ASP A 468 -13.39 13.68 13.11
N PHE A 469 -14.30 14.41 12.47
CA PHE A 469 -15.71 14.04 12.38
C PHE A 469 -15.91 12.66 11.69
N ALA A 470 -15.11 12.35 10.70
CA ALA A 470 -15.19 11.06 10.04
C ALA A 470 -14.79 9.90 10.98
N THR A 471 -13.74 10.06 11.76
CA THR A 471 -13.30 9.05 12.73
C THR A 471 -14.28 8.93 13.91
N TYR A 472 -14.87 10.04 14.35
CA TYR A 472 -15.96 10.03 15.31
C TYR A 472 -17.13 9.16 14.80
N CYS A 473 -17.60 9.38 13.59
CA CYS A 473 -18.64 8.58 12.97
C CYS A 473 -18.23 7.10 12.79
N ALA A 474 -16.96 6.84 12.45
CA ALA A 474 -16.44 5.48 12.32
C ALA A 474 -16.57 4.68 13.62
N ILE A 475 -16.19 5.29 14.74
CA ILE A 475 -16.31 4.66 16.06
C ILE A 475 -17.76 4.38 16.41
N ILE A 476 -18.67 5.30 16.10
CA ILE A 476 -20.13 5.10 16.32
C ILE A 476 -20.64 3.93 15.47
N PHE A 477 -20.26 3.84 14.19
CA PHE A 477 -20.67 2.72 13.33
C PHE A 477 -20.19 1.38 13.89
N LEU A 478 -18.95 1.31 14.32
CA LEU A 478 -18.40 0.09 14.94
C LEU A 478 -19.15 -0.25 16.23
N TYR A 479 -19.39 0.75 17.09
CA TYR A 479 -20.10 0.54 18.35
C TYR A 479 -21.53 0.06 18.11
N VAL A 480 -22.30 0.73 17.26
CA VAL A 480 -23.72 0.40 17.07
C VAL A 480 -23.94 -0.98 16.46
N VAL A 481 -23.05 -1.40 15.54
CA VAL A 481 -23.11 -2.75 14.97
C VAL A 481 -22.66 -3.80 15.99
N GLU A 482 -21.68 -3.48 16.83
CA GLU A 482 -21.21 -4.39 17.88
C GLU A 482 -22.22 -4.55 19.02
N PHE A 483 -22.79 -3.47 19.54
CA PHE A 483 -23.64 -3.51 20.72
C PHE A 483 -25.14 -3.58 20.40
N ALA A 484 -25.55 -3.24 19.19
CA ALA A 484 -26.96 -3.15 18.79
C ALA A 484 -27.85 -2.35 19.78
N ASP A 485 -27.29 -1.28 20.34
CA ASP A 485 -27.97 -0.40 21.28
C ASP A 485 -27.32 0.98 21.29
N TRP A 486 -28.12 2.04 21.26
CA TRP A 486 -27.62 3.41 21.33
C TRP A 486 -27.11 3.80 22.71
N ASN A 487 -27.61 3.16 23.79
CA ASN A 487 -27.24 3.53 25.15
C ASN A 487 -25.88 2.97 25.58
N CYS A 488 -24.82 3.67 25.28
CA CYS A 488 -23.46 3.29 25.63
C CYS A 488 -23.23 3.32 27.17
N GLN A 489 -23.85 4.25 27.89
CA GLN A 489 -23.75 4.33 29.33
C GLN A 489 -24.30 3.07 29.99
N LYS A 490 -25.47 2.58 29.53
CA LYS A 490 -26.08 1.33 30.03
C LYS A 490 -25.27 0.08 29.63
N LYS A 491 -24.78 0.05 28.41
CA LYS A 491 -24.07 -1.14 27.86
C LYS A 491 -22.66 -1.29 28.41
N ILE A 492 -21.91 -0.21 28.52
CA ILE A 492 -20.49 -0.23 28.94
C ILE A 492 -20.34 0.37 30.35
N GLY A 493 -20.82 1.58 30.54
CA GLY A 493 -20.72 2.29 31.78
C GLY A 493 -21.02 3.79 31.64
N PRO A 494 -21.41 4.50 32.71
CA PRO A 494 -21.79 5.90 32.65
C PRO A 494 -20.63 6.83 32.27
N GLY A 495 -19.38 6.42 32.45
CA GLY A 495 -18.23 7.31 32.30
C GLY A 495 -18.02 8.19 33.55
N ILE A 496 -17.15 9.18 33.42
CA ILE A 496 -16.93 10.21 34.44
C ILE A 496 -17.89 11.36 34.09
N THR A 497 -19.06 11.39 34.66
CA THR A 497 -20.14 12.32 34.27
C THR A 497 -20.81 13.06 35.41
N ASN A 498 -20.42 12.81 36.68
CA ASN A 498 -21.00 13.48 37.83
C ASN A 498 -20.01 13.67 39.00
N VAL A 499 -18.81 14.16 38.70
CA VAL A 499 -17.76 14.37 39.71
C VAL A 499 -16.82 15.53 39.33
N SER A 500 -15.62 15.25 39.03
CA SER A 500 -14.58 16.18 38.56
C SER A 500 -13.71 15.49 37.52
N MET A 501 -12.99 16.26 36.74
CA MET A 501 -12.08 15.76 35.72
C MET A 501 -11.02 14.82 36.33
N HIS A 502 -10.81 13.68 35.70
CA HIS A 502 -9.73 12.74 35.99
C HIS A 502 -8.57 12.87 35.00
N SER A 503 -7.39 12.47 35.45
CA SER A 503 -6.22 12.31 34.57
C SER A 503 -6.37 11.08 33.66
N ASN A 504 -5.65 11.08 32.53
CA ASN A 504 -5.57 9.92 31.63
C ASN A 504 -4.94 8.70 32.31
N GLY A 505 -5.42 7.52 31.99
CA GLY A 505 -4.81 6.26 32.43
C GLY A 505 -5.64 5.47 33.45
N ASP A 506 -6.80 5.94 33.86
CA ASP A 506 -7.67 5.24 34.81
C ASP A 506 -8.05 3.82 34.34
N THR A 507 -8.13 3.58 33.04
CA THR A 507 -8.46 2.27 32.46
C THR A 507 -7.23 1.38 32.19
N ASP A 508 -6.03 1.78 32.59
CA ASP A 508 -4.81 1.07 32.24
C ASP A 508 -4.68 -0.33 32.84
N ASN A 509 -5.29 -0.54 33.97
CA ASN A 509 -5.30 -1.85 34.65
C ASN A 509 -6.30 -2.83 34.02
N MET A 510 -7.21 -2.37 33.15
CA MET A 510 -8.16 -3.25 32.48
C MET A 510 -7.45 -4.17 31.49
N LYS A 511 -7.79 -5.47 31.56
CA LYS A 511 -7.20 -6.50 30.69
C LYS A 511 -7.96 -6.64 29.36
N TYR A 512 -9.24 -6.32 29.39
CA TYR A 512 -10.11 -6.40 28.21
C TYR A 512 -10.37 -5.01 27.61
N HIS A 513 -10.41 -4.93 26.30
CA HIS A 513 -10.44 -3.68 25.54
C HIS A 513 -11.70 -2.84 25.69
N THR A 514 -12.76 -3.37 26.28
CA THR A 514 -14.05 -2.69 26.38
C THR A 514 -14.66 -2.93 27.77
N GLY A 515 -15.01 -1.86 28.45
CA GLY A 515 -15.60 -1.96 29.79
C GLY A 515 -15.43 -0.69 30.62
N ARG A 516 -15.60 -0.85 31.93
CA ARG A 516 -15.49 0.19 32.97
C ARG A 516 -14.59 -0.26 34.11
N THR A 517 -14.04 0.69 34.84
CA THR A 517 -13.03 0.41 35.88
C THR A 517 -13.60 -0.24 37.16
N ASN A 518 -14.86 -0.07 37.47
CA ASN A 518 -15.49 -0.65 38.63
C ASN A 518 -16.99 -0.88 38.41
N ASP A 519 -17.67 -1.59 39.33
CA ASP A 519 -19.09 -1.98 39.22
C ASP A 519 -20.04 -1.02 39.96
N TRP A 520 -19.63 0.17 40.22
CA TRP A 520 -20.45 1.15 40.91
C TRP A 520 -21.60 1.62 40.00
N ALA A 521 -22.68 0.88 40.04
CA ALA A 521 -23.93 1.26 39.39
C ALA A 521 -24.50 2.51 40.10
N GLY A 522 -24.39 3.66 39.46
CA GLY A 522 -25.07 4.87 39.89
C GLY A 522 -24.22 6.11 40.17
N ASP A 523 -22.90 5.97 40.34
CA ASP A 523 -22.08 7.13 40.76
C ASP A 523 -21.53 7.96 39.60
N ALA A 524 -21.68 7.52 38.34
CA ALA A 524 -21.18 8.22 37.19
C ALA A 524 -19.67 8.62 37.29
N GLN A 525 -18.90 7.80 38.04
CA GLN A 525 -17.46 7.98 38.31
C GLN A 525 -16.63 6.86 37.72
N ASN A 526 -17.15 6.14 36.74
CA ASN A 526 -16.51 4.95 36.22
C ASN A 526 -15.84 5.27 34.90
N PRO A 527 -14.53 5.54 34.87
CA PRO A 527 -13.76 5.61 33.61
C PRO A 527 -14.07 4.42 32.73
N VAL A 528 -14.32 4.69 31.46
CA VAL A 528 -14.72 3.68 30.48
C VAL A 528 -13.70 3.58 29.37
N GLN A 529 -13.65 2.44 28.74
CA GLN A 529 -12.96 2.30 27.45
C GLN A 529 -13.81 1.49 26.48
N TYR A 530 -13.73 1.86 25.20
CA TYR A 530 -14.26 1.11 24.08
C TYR A 530 -13.13 0.81 23.11
N ARG A 531 -12.89 -0.47 22.88
CA ARG A 531 -11.83 -0.95 21.96
C ARG A 531 -10.49 -0.26 22.22
N TRP A 532 -10.06 -0.21 23.48
CA TRP A 532 -8.85 0.43 24.01
C TRP A 532 -8.86 1.96 24.04
N ILE A 533 -9.84 2.64 23.49
CA ILE A 533 -9.96 4.10 23.55
C ILE A 533 -10.61 4.48 24.87
N GLU A 534 -9.88 5.23 25.71
CA GLU A 534 -10.33 5.65 27.02
C GLU A 534 -11.22 6.88 26.92
N ASN A 535 -12.31 6.91 27.71
CA ASN A 535 -13.19 8.04 27.91
C ASN A 535 -13.62 8.72 26.60
N LEU A 536 -14.26 7.94 25.69
CA LEU A 536 -14.92 8.50 24.51
C LEU A 536 -16.15 9.32 24.89
N TRP A 537 -16.66 9.12 26.08
CA TRP A 537 -17.71 9.93 26.72
C TRP A 537 -17.42 10.13 28.20
N GLY A 538 -17.90 11.28 28.71
CA GLY A 538 -17.57 11.76 30.04
C GLY A 538 -16.14 12.28 30.15
N ASN A 539 -15.72 12.64 31.34
CA ASN A 539 -14.45 13.27 31.70
C ASN A 539 -14.28 14.67 31.12
N VAL A 540 -14.02 14.78 29.80
CA VAL A 540 -13.95 16.07 29.10
C VAL A 540 -14.57 15.95 27.71
N TYR A 541 -15.28 16.98 27.29
CA TYR A 541 -15.63 17.14 25.89
C TYR A 541 -14.36 17.13 25.02
N GLN A 542 -14.49 16.62 23.80
CA GLN A 542 -13.37 16.50 22.87
C GLN A 542 -13.65 17.31 21.61
N TRP A 543 -12.81 18.30 21.32
CA TRP A 543 -12.85 19.04 20.05
C TRP A 543 -12.76 18.07 18.86
N VAL A 544 -13.65 18.27 17.88
CA VAL A 544 -13.69 17.52 16.64
C VAL A 544 -13.35 18.42 15.46
N ASP A 545 -12.41 18.00 14.63
CA ASP A 545 -12.06 18.69 13.39
C ASP A 545 -12.92 18.20 12.20
N GLY A 546 -12.90 18.94 11.08
CA GLY A 546 -13.63 18.57 9.88
C GLY A 546 -15.16 18.72 9.97
N PHE A 547 -15.69 19.43 10.98
CA PHE A 547 -17.10 19.76 11.14
C PHE A 547 -17.30 21.23 11.53
N ASN A 548 -18.27 21.89 10.90
CA ASN A 548 -18.76 23.21 11.27
C ASN A 548 -20.28 23.25 11.19
N ALA A 549 -20.90 24.11 11.99
CA ALA A 549 -22.32 24.42 11.91
C ALA A 549 -22.53 25.92 11.69
N ASN A 550 -23.58 26.31 10.99
CA ASN A 550 -24.03 27.70 10.88
C ASN A 550 -25.56 27.73 10.85
N GLY A 551 -26.14 28.30 11.87
CA GLY A 551 -27.55 28.13 12.12
C GLY A 551 -27.88 26.64 12.31
N THR A 552 -28.87 26.15 11.59
CA THR A 552 -29.18 24.72 11.59
C THR A 552 -28.36 23.91 10.57
N ALA A 553 -27.62 24.56 9.67
CA ALA A 553 -26.89 23.85 8.63
C ALA A 553 -25.62 23.17 9.18
N ALA A 554 -25.46 21.87 8.87
CA ALA A 554 -24.31 21.07 9.25
C ALA A 554 -23.41 20.83 8.05
N TYR A 555 -22.12 21.14 8.21
CA TYR A 555 -21.10 21.04 7.18
C TYR A 555 -19.98 20.11 7.63
N TYR A 556 -19.53 19.22 6.75
CA TYR A 556 -18.41 18.32 7.01
C TYR A 556 -17.35 18.37 5.94
N CYS A 557 -16.13 18.02 6.31
CA CYS A 557 -15.02 17.81 5.42
C CYS A 557 -14.23 16.58 5.89
N THR A 558 -13.81 15.73 4.94
CA THR A 558 -12.99 14.54 5.22
C THR A 558 -11.54 14.73 4.76
N ASP A 559 -11.20 15.89 4.21
CA ASP A 559 -9.85 16.24 3.74
C ASP A 559 -9.14 17.13 4.79
N PRO A 560 -8.17 16.59 5.55
CA PRO A 560 -7.49 17.35 6.60
C PRO A 560 -6.79 18.62 6.11
N SER A 561 -6.44 18.69 4.84
CA SER A 561 -5.79 19.88 4.25
C SER A 561 -6.73 21.09 4.12
N LYS A 562 -8.04 20.83 4.21
CA LYS A 562 -9.11 21.85 4.10
C LYS A 562 -9.78 22.19 5.42
N TYR A 563 -9.36 21.56 6.53
CA TYR A 563 -9.97 21.84 7.82
C TYR A 563 -9.75 23.29 8.23
N ALA A 564 -10.85 23.98 8.50
CA ALA A 564 -10.87 25.37 8.92
C ALA A 564 -12.10 25.62 9.79
N ASP A 565 -11.99 26.61 10.68
CA ASP A 565 -13.08 27.03 11.55
C ASP A 565 -14.05 27.99 10.83
N ASP A 566 -15.31 27.99 11.25
CA ASP A 566 -16.33 28.99 10.93
C ASP A 566 -16.51 29.24 9.42
N THR A 567 -16.44 28.20 8.60
CA THR A 567 -16.57 28.28 7.15
C THR A 567 -17.30 27.08 6.56
N ALA A 568 -17.96 27.32 5.41
CA ALA A 568 -18.47 26.26 4.53
C ALA A 568 -17.55 25.98 3.33
N THR A 569 -16.48 26.79 3.15
CA THR A 569 -15.57 26.65 2.00
C THR A 569 -14.79 25.34 2.10
N GLY A 570 -14.92 24.46 1.10
CA GLY A 570 -14.31 23.13 1.10
C GLY A 570 -15.05 22.09 1.92
N TYR A 571 -16.20 22.46 2.49
CA TYR A 571 -17.09 21.56 3.25
C TYR A 571 -18.35 21.22 2.45
N THR A 572 -18.93 20.07 2.75
CA THR A 572 -20.21 19.62 2.17
C THR A 572 -21.32 19.74 3.20
N ASN A 573 -22.47 20.33 2.83
CA ASN A 573 -23.65 20.33 3.70
C ASN A 573 -24.26 18.91 3.74
N ILE A 574 -24.46 18.37 4.95
CA ILE A 574 -25.04 17.03 5.17
C ILE A 574 -26.44 17.08 5.80
N GLY A 575 -27.00 18.23 5.97
CA GLY A 575 -28.35 18.37 6.50
C GLY A 575 -28.48 19.48 7.53
N THR A 576 -29.50 19.34 8.36
CA THR A 576 -29.83 20.32 9.40
C THR A 576 -29.79 19.68 10.77
N LEU A 577 -29.24 20.42 11.73
CA LEU A 577 -29.27 20.08 13.15
C LEU A 577 -30.64 20.45 13.76
N PRO A 578 -31.13 19.69 14.73
CA PRO A 578 -32.34 20.03 15.45
C PRO A 578 -32.04 21.15 16.46
N ALA A 579 -33.11 21.70 17.07
CA ALA A 579 -32.97 22.44 18.32
C ALA A 579 -32.35 21.54 19.42
N SER A 580 -31.62 22.17 20.36
CA SER A 580 -31.01 21.45 21.49
C SER A 580 -32.02 20.56 22.23
N GLY A 581 -31.58 19.33 22.49
CA GLY A 581 -32.46 18.34 23.14
C GLY A 581 -31.93 16.91 22.99
N TRP A 582 -32.61 15.97 23.63
CA TRP A 582 -32.36 14.53 23.49
C TRP A 582 -32.59 14.07 22.04
N ILE A 583 -31.66 13.35 21.48
CA ILE A 583 -31.69 12.93 20.08
C ILE A 583 -32.79 11.91 19.84
N LYS A 584 -33.66 12.16 18.83
CA LYS A 584 -34.76 11.26 18.46
C LYS A 584 -34.57 10.56 17.11
N ASP A 585 -33.89 11.19 16.15
CA ASP A 585 -33.59 10.62 14.83
C ASP A 585 -32.24 11.13 14.34
N LEU A 586 -31.64 10.41 13.40
CA LEU A 586 -30.33 10.71 12.80
C LEU A 586 -30.45 10.88 11.29
N THR A 587 -29.70 11.84 10.74
CA THR A 587 -29.32 11.85 9.33
C THR A 587 -28.05 11.04 9.19
N VAL A 588 -28.05 10.08 8.26
CA VAL A 588 -26.89 9.22 7.99
C VAL A 588 -26.61 9.25 6.50
N THR A 589 -25.39 9.57 6.12
CA THR A 589 -24.95 9.58 4.73
C THR A 589 -24.58 8.16 4.24
N ASP A 590 -24.55 7.95 2.94
CA ASP A 590 -24.22 6.63 2.36
C ASP A 590 -22.82 6.12 2.75
N ASN A 591 -21.87 7.03 3.03
CA ASN A 591 -20.51 6.71 3.47
C ASN A 591 -20.33 6.67 4.98
N GLY A 592 -21.45 6.69 5.76
CA GLY A 592 -21.44 6.44 7.20
C GLY A 592 -21.19 7.67 8.09
N LEU A 593 -21.27 8.88 7.57
CA LEU A 593 -21.29 10.08 8.43
C LEU A 593 -22.69 10.30 8.98
N LEU A 594 -22.80 10.74 10.23
CA LEU A 594 -24.08 10.88 10.90
C LEU A 594 -24.13 12.14 11.78
N ILE A 595 -25.31 12.76 11.81
CA ILE A 595 -25.64 13.92 12.66
C ILE A 595 -27.03 13.74 13.30
N PRO A 596 -27.30 14.39 14.45
CA PRO A 596 -28.65 14.53 14.97
C PRO A 596 -29.59 15.15 13.93
N LYS A 597 -30.79 14.56 13.74
CA LYS A 597 -31.79 15.03 12.77
C LYS A 597 -32.99 15.69 13.46
N THR A 598 -33.45 15.08 14.52
CA THR A 598 -34.54 15.61 15.32
C THR A 598 -34.26 15.41 16.81
N SER A 599 -34.73 16.32 17.63
CA SER A 599 -34.78 16.20 19.08
C SER A 599 -36.18 15.75 19.54
N GLY A 600 -36.32 15.46 20.84
CA GLY A 600 -37.60 15.02 21.47
C GLY A 600 -37.57 13.56 21.95
N GLY A 601 -36.39 12.99 22.13
CA GLY A 601 -36.14 11.78 22.90
C GLY A 601 -36.09 12.06 24.42
N SER A 602 -35.44 11.17 25.17
CA SER A 602 -35.11 11.31 26.58
C SER A 602 -33.84 10.52 26.91
N GLU A 603 -33.36 10.61 28.12
CA GLU A 603 -32.21 9.86 28.64
C GLU A 603 -32.34 8.33 28.55
N THR A 604 -33.54 7.83 28.22
CA THR A 604 -33.84 6.39 28.15
C THR A 604 -34.46 5.95 26.82
N THR A 605 -34.66 6.89 25.87
CA THR A 605 -35.38 6.60 24.63
C THR A 605 -34.59 7.04 23.40
N TYR A 606 -34.79 6.32 22.28
CA TYR A 606 -34.17 6.56 20.96
C TYR A 606 -32.63 6.55 21.03
N VAL A 607 -32.01 7.70 20.87
CA VAL A 607 -30.55 7.90 21.10
C VAL A 607 -30.46 8.70 22.40
N PRO A 608 -30.14 8.07 23.54
CA PRO A 608 -30.24 8.69 24.85
C PRO A 608 -29.03 9.58 25.19
N ASP A 609 -28.58 10.34 24.22
CA ASP A 609 -27.52 11.32 24.30
C ASP A 609 -28.06 12.69 23.91
N TYR A 610 -27.44 13.77 24.39
CA TYR A 610 -27.95 15.12 24.18
C TYR A 610 -27.23 15.84 23.04
N ALA A 611 -27.98 16.55 22.21
CA ALA A 611 -27.45 17.43 21.18
C ALA A 611 -27.66 18.90 21.58
N TYR A 612 -26.61 19.70 21.47
CA TYR A 612 -26.65 21.15 21.60
C TYR A 612 -26.44 21.77 20.20
N SER A 613 -27.22 22.80 19.90
CA SER A 613 -27.09 23.59 18.66
C SER A 613 -27.30 25.09 18.97
N ASP A 614 -26.72 25.93 18.14
CA ASP A 614 -26.75 27.38 18.27
C ASP A 614 -26.87 28.00 16.86
N PRO A 615 -27.51 29.17 16.70
CA PRO A 615 -27.78 29.76 15.38
C PRO A 615 -26.55 30.35 14.66
N ASP A 616 -25.45 30.58 15.36
CA ASP A 616 -24.24 31.17 14.77
C ASP A 616 -23.30 30.13 14.18
N TRP A 617 -22.16 30.57 13.63
CA TRP A 617 -21.03 29.71 13.33
C TRP A 617 -20.54 29.02 14.59
N ARG A 618 -20.51 27.72 14.58
CA ARG A 618 -20.08 26.86 15.69
C ARG A 618 -19.22 25.72 15.20
N VAL A 619 -18.41 25.22 16.10
CA VAL A 619 -17.60 24.02 15.93
C VAL A 619 -18.10 22.92 16.85
N LEU A 620 -17.66 21.70 16.57
CA LEU A 620 -18.15 20.51 17.28
C LEU A 620 -17.20 20.11 18.40
N CYS A 621 -17.78 19.80 19.57
CA CYS A 621 -17.17 18.94 20.57
C CYS A 621 -18.14 17.82 20.96
N VAL A 622 -17.60 16.66 21.34
CA VAL A 622 -18.37 15.41 21.53
C VAL A 622 -18.05 14.72 22.84
N GLY A 623 -18.92 13.80 23.22
CA GLY A 623 -18.73 12.88 24.33
C GLY A 623 -19.32 13.33 25.66
N GLY A 624 -19.57 14.60 25.88
CA GLY A 624 -19.92 15.13 27.18
C GLY A 624 -18.74 15.22 28.14
N ASP A 625 -18.93 15.79 29.31
CA ASP A 625 -17.87 15.99 30.30
C ASP A 625 -18.26 15.41 31.69
N TRP A 626 -17.38 15.70 32.64
CA TRP A 626 -17.48 15.22 34.03
C TRP A 626 -18.72 15.75 34.81
N ASN A 627 -19.49 16.65 34.24
CA ASN A 627 -20.69 17.25 34.89
C ASN A 627 -21.97 17.11 34.04
N GLU A 628 -21.96 16.38 32.96
CA GLU A 628 -23.08 16.26 32.03
C GLU A 628 -24.09 15.16 32.42
N GLY A 629 -23.77 14.28 33.37
CA GLY A 629 -24.67 13.21 33.80
C GLY A 629 -25.13 12.33 32.65
N THR A 630 -26.44 12.18 32.50
CA THR A 630 -27.05 11.38 31.41
C THR A 630 -26.99 12.06 30.04
N TYR A 631 -26.65 13.35 29.94
CA TYR A 631 -26.43 14.06 28.64
C TYR A 631 -25.19 13.59 27.91
N ALA A 632 -24.17 13.11 28.67
CA ALA A 632 -22.98 12.53 28.11
C ALA A 632 -23.28 11.20 27.42
N GLY A 633 -22.49 10.86 26.41
CA GLY A 633 -22.57 9.59 25.69
C GLY A 633 -21.78 9.64 24.42
N LEU A 634 -21.68 8.50 23.76
CA LEU A 634 -20.89 8.38 22.52
C LEU A 634 -21.39 9.32 21.40
N LEU A 635 -22.72 9.59 21.38
CA LEU A 635 -23.35 10.51 20.43
C LEU A 635 -23.67 11.88 21.07
N SER A 636 -23.19 12.19 22.27
CA SER A 636 -23.30 13.55 22.80
C SER A 636 -22.62 14.53 21.84
N PHE A 637 -23.42 15.47 21.29
CA PHE A 637 -23.10 16.25 20.12
C PHE A 637 -23.27 17.75 20.43
N ASN A 638 -22.19 18.43 20.74
CA ASN A 638 -22.26 19.85 21.09
C ASN A 638 -21.73 20.74 19.94
N ALA A 639 -22.66 21.23 19.13
CA ALA A 639 -22.43 22.20 18.05
C ALA A 639 -22.93 23.60 18.49
N SER A 640 -22.73 23.98 19.75
CA SER A 640 -23.05 25.31 20.28
C SER A 640 -21.81 26.11 20.71
N THR A 641 -20.63 25.52 20.59
CA THR A 641 -19.36 26.14 21.03
C THR A 641 -18.71 26.96 19.93
N SER A 642 -18.15 28.12 20.30
CA SER A 642 -17.36 28.97 19.38
C SER A 642 -15.98 28.36 19.14
N SER A 643 -15.43 28.52 17.93
CA SER A 643 -14.04 28.14 17.57
C SER A 643 -12.98 28.86 18.43
N SER A 644 -13.28 30.07 18.88
CA SER A 644 -12.44 30.89 19.79
C SER A 644 -12.71 30.60 21.26
N GLY A 645 -13.69 29.76 21.58
CA GLY A 645 -14.05 29.40 22.96
C GLY A 645 -12.96 28.57 23.62
N SER A 646 -12.77 28.77 24.91
CA SER A 646 -11.79 28.09 25.74
C SER A 646 -12.48 27.72 27.05
N TYR A 647 -12.64 26.42 27.30
CA TYR A 647 -13.49 25.91 28.37
C TYR A 647 -12.74 24.95 29.27
N SER A 648 -13.05 24.98 30.59
CA SER A 648 -12.41 24.12 31.59
C SER A 648 -12.79 22.65 31.48
N ASN A 649 -13.83 22.33 30.71
CA ASN A 649 -14.39 21.01 30.51
C ASN A 649 -14.19 20.48 29.06
N VAL A 650 -13.47 21.20 28.21
CA VAL A 650 -13.19 20.80 26.81
C VAL A 650 -11.70 20.61 26.59
N SER A 651 -11.34 19.46 26.09
CA SER A 651 -9.99 19.06 25.69
C SER A 651 -9.98 18.65 24.21
N ALA A 652 -8.98 17.88 23.82
CA ALA A 652 -8.84 17.35 22.46
C ALA A 652 -8.24 15.95 22.49
N ARG A 653 -8.33 15.26 21.36
CA ARG A 653 -7.71 13.94 21.12
C ARG A 653 -6.90 14.02 19.81
N LEU A 654 -5.75 13.36 19.78
CA LEU A 654 -4.91 13.32 18.59
C LEU A 654 -5.46 12.30 17.59
N LEU A 655 -5.25 12.59 16.33
CA LEU A 655 -5.42 11.67 15.21
C LEU A 655 -4.15 11.68 14.35
N CYS A 656 -3.80 10.52 13.81
CA CYS A 656 -2.69 10.39 12.87
C CYS A 656 -3.14 9.54 11.66
N GLU A 657 -2.89 10.03 10.46
CA GLU A 657 -3.10 9.24 9.23
C GLU A 657 -2.10 8.06 9.19
N ALA A 658 -2.57 6.87 8.78
CA ALA A 658 -1.75 5.66 8.75
C ALA A 658 -0.73 5.63 7.59
#